data_fd65a457e4badaddaf58eecd35acf9c4
#
_entry.id   fd65a457e4badaddaf58eecd35acf9c4
#
_cell.length_a   1.000
_cell.length_b   1.000
_cell.length_c   1.000
_cell.angle_alpha   90.00
_cell.angle_beta   90.00
_cell.angle_gamma   90.00
#
_symmetry.space_group_name_H-M   'P 1'
#
loop_
_entity.id
_entity.type
_entity.pdbx_description
1 polymer ?
#
loop_
_entity_poly.entity_id
_entity_poly.type
_entity_poly.pdbx_seq_one_letter_code
_entity_poly.pdbx_strand_id
1 'polypeptide(L)'
;MKRKAILLIVFALMLQVVVGCESNHANGQVQTKQHADFTFDVKPETFEVFVEKDGVKERASEPLPARKVANVQKGEQGITWSYPEDKLDVSLQKKEDHLQITLTSTGTESFSWPTVKGPSYMLPLGEGKWIPADDREWQSFFKEESLTFAESFSMRFFAVNKNKYALLYVVDNLFNSTVDFAVDPTISFTFSHEFPTINSDKTYGFRLYVTDNDPVSIAGVYKDYIKEKGELLTLAEKAKANPDVEKLYGAPHFYLWNKSFLTAEDVKWRALKTKLDANFIGWMEQHLQSSEDGKESIQQFREIQKQDYVADYQKRAIISGFNYALRSREFYNPKLFTNVDEKTKELIGKGIDKLTEAQLYDLNKRLLKSVLQDAVPPIEKWGNADSTDLLKDMKAAGITNAWIGLPDWTAAYMKPAFIQQANDKGYLIASYDSYHSIHKEENQDWNTAIFEDKSLYENATITKKNGEKKAGFLQRGRLLNPTLSLPSVKQRMDEIMSNDVAFNSWFIDVDAAGDFNDDYSPEHTTTEAQDMKAKLARMDYIRDEKKLVVGSETGNDFASRSISFAHGIETPVIKWADSDMRKNKQSPYYVGGYWSPAGEIPERYKKQVPIKEEYQHVYIDPAYSLPLYKLVYNNSVITSHHWEWGSLKIKGEVGTRMLKELLYNVPPLYHVDRKMWDAEQELIMNYLKVWSPFHKKAVQQEMTDYRVLSEDRLVQKAVYGDDLQVIANFSQQDFTYENQVVKARSALIIDGKNKQTFLAPAQ
;
A
#
# COMPACT_ATOMS: atom_id res chain seq x y z
N MET A 1 -20.64 -66.49 27.41
CA MET A 1 -21.96 -67.04 27.17
C MET A 1 -22.71 -66.12 26.22
N LYS A 2 -22.91 -66.60 24.98
CA LYS A 2 -24.17 -66.64 24.20
C LYS A 2 -24.87 -65.28 23.98
N ARG A 3 -25.24 -64.80 22.80
CA ARG A 3 -25.41 -65.21 21.37
C ARG A 3 -25.98 -63.97 20.69
N LYS A 4 -25.47 -63.54 19.55
CA LYS A 4 -25.97 -63.66 18.16
C LYS A 4 -27.47 -63.43 17.92
N ALA A 5 -27.79 -62.53 17.00
CA ALA A 5 -28.59 -62.65 15.77
C ALA A 5 -28.96 -61.26 15.26
N ILE A 6 -28.63 -60.77 14.08
CA ILE A 6 -28.93 -61.00 12.63
C ILE A 6 -30.44 -61.12 12.37
N LEU A 7 -30.97 -60.17 11.54
CA LEU A 7 -31.93 -60.28 10.41
C LEU A 7 -32.30 -58.88 9.93
N LEU A 8 -32.02 -58.42 8.79
CA LEU A 8 -32.30 -58.57 7.36
C LEU A 8 -33.77 -58.53 6.95
N ILE A 9 -34.10 -57.64 5.96
CA ILE A 9 -35.15 -57.73 4.92
C ILE A 9 -36.54 -57.15 5.30
N VAL A 10 -37.28 -56.34 4.50
CA VAL A 10 -37.62 -56.28 3.05
C VAL A 10 -38.44 -55.00 2.74
N PHE A 11 -38.31 -54.49 1.54
CA PHE A 11 -39.12 -53.59 0.71
C PHE A 11 -40.64 -53.56 0.95
N ALA A 12 -41.25 -52.36 0.90
CA ALA A 12 -42.52 -52.15 0.21
C ALA A 12 -42.68 -50.69 -0.27
N LEU A 13 -42.90 -50.52 -1.55
CA LEU A 13 -43.35 -49.30 -2.23
C LEU A 13 -44.76 -48.90 -1.74
N MET A 14 -44.97 -47.58 -1.54
CA MET A 14 -46.27 -46.96 -1.80
C MET A 14 -46.07 -45.61 -2.47
N LEU A 15 -46.51 -45.49 -3.72
CA LEU A 15 -46.76 -44.23 -4.42
C LEU A 15 -47.90 -43.49 -3.71
N GLN A 16 -47.66 -42.22 -3.37
CA GLN A 16 -48.74 -41.22 -3.30
C GLN A 16 -48.29 -39.97 -4.01
N VAL A 17 -48.99 -39.63 -5.08
CA VAL A 17 -48.93 -38.41 -5.85
C VAL A 17 -49.54 -37.32 -5.00
N VAL A 18 -48.75 -36.27 -4.67
CA VAL A 18 -49.23 -34.96 -4.25
C VAL A 18 -48.66 -33.93 -5.21
N VAL A 19 -49.55 -33.33 -5.97
CA VAL A 19 -49.28 -32.14 -6.78
C VAL A 19 -49.07 -30.96 -5.84
N GLY A 20 -47.89 -30.38 -5.84
CA GLY A 20 -47.57 -29.17 -5.08
C GLY A 20 -46.64 -28.29 -5.90
N CYS A 21 -47.00 -27.07 -6.02
CA CYS A 21 -46.38 -25.99 -6.81
C CYS A 21 -44.86 -26.00 -6.77
N GLU A 22 -44.24 -25.98 -7.97
CA GLU A 22 -42.84 -25.68 -8.18
C GLU A 22 -42.56 -24.21 -7.81
N SER A 23 -41.89 -24.02 -6.69
CA SER A 23 -41.10 -22.80 -6.46
C SER A 23 -39.70 -23.05 -7.04
N ASN A 24 -39.39 -22.49 -8.18
CA ASN A 24 -38.05 -22.47 -8.74
C ASN A 24 -37.13 -21.71 -7.82
N HIS A 25 -36.48 -22.41 -6.87
CA HIS A 25 -35.22 -21.98 -6.32
C HIS A 25 -34.13 -22.37 -7.32
N ALA A 26 -33.72 -21.44 -8.14
CA ALA A 26 -32.48 -21.53 -8.88
C ALA A 26 -31.32 -21.63 -7.85
N ASN A 27 -30.89 -22.85 -7.59
CA ASN A 27 -29.58 -23.11 -7.00
C ASN A 27 -28.57 -22.51 -7.98
N GLY A 28 -28.00 -21.37 -7.63
CA GLY A 28 -26.81 -20.83 -8.26
C GLY A 28 -25.63 -21.76 -8.01
N GLN A 29 -25.56 -22.86 -8.77
CA GLN A 29 -24.27 -23.50 -8.98
C GLN A 29 -23.37 -22.43 -9.61
N VAL A 30 -22.33 -22.01 -8.90
CA VAL A 30 -21.16 -21.38 -9.50
C VAL A 30 -20.69 -22.34 -10.58
N GLN A 31 -21.07 -22.07 -11.83
CA GLN A 31 -20.47 -22.73 -12.96
C GLN A 31 -18.99 -22.40 -12.90
N THR A 32 -18.18 -23.36 -12.50
CA THR A 32 -16.76 -23.37 -12.88
C THR A 32 -16.76 -23.18 -14.40
N LYS A 33 -16.44 -21.97 -14.87
CA LYS A 33 -16.30 -21.69 -16.29
C LYS A 33 -15.21 -22.63 -16.78
N GLN A 34 -15.60 -23.63 -17.61
CA GLN A 34 -14.65 -24.47 -18.32
C GLN A 34 -13.75 -23.52 -19.12
N HIS A 35 -12.46 -23.53 -18.81
CA HIS A 35 -11.48 -22.84 -19.63
C HIS A 35 -11.62 -23.35 -21.06
N ALA A 36 -11.68 -22.41 -22.00
CA ALA A 36 -12.01 -22.78 -23.37
C ALA A 36 -10.94 -23.68 -23.97
N ASP A 37 -11.36 -24.76 -24.59
CA ASP A 37 -10.45 -25.61 -25.37
C ASP A 37 -9.89 -24.80 -26.56
N PHE A 38 -8.59 -24.85 -26.74
CA PHE A 38 -7.87 -24.18 -27.82
C PHE A 38 -6.69 -25.04 -28.28
N THR A 39 -6.29 -24.83 -29.52
CA THR A 39 -5.07 -25.42 -30.07
C THR A 39 -3.97 -24.36 -30.18
N PHE A 40 -2.74 -24.83 -30.32
CA PHE A 40 -1.61 -23.94 -30.55
C PHE A 40 -0.73 -24.41 -31.68
N ASP A 41 -0.01 -23.46 -32.27
CA ASP A 41 1.00 -23.71 -33.30
C ASP A 41 2.22 -22.81 -33.01
N VAL A 42 3.42 -23.30 -33.31
CA VAL A 42 4.65 -22.54 -33.07
C VAL A 42 5.64 -22.76 -34.21
N LYS A 43 6.34 -21.69 -34.58
CA LYS A 43 7.50 -21.68 -35.44
C LYS A 43 8.78 -21.58 -34.60
N PRO A 44 9.50 -22.70 -34.38
CA PRO A 44 10.69 -22.66 -33.55
C PRO A 44 11.75 -21.68 -34.03
N GLU A 45 11.93 -21.48 -35.35
CA GLU A 45 12.97 -20.60 -35.89
C GLU A 45 12.77 -19.12 -35.52
N THR A 46 11.53 -18.70 -35.31
CA THR A 46 11.17 -17.30 -34.95
C THR A 46 10.51 -17.19 -33.59
N PHE A 47 10.29 -18.31 -32.92
CA PHE A 47 9.52 -18.39 -31.65
C PHE A 47 8.18 -17.67 -31.72
N GLU A 48 7.57 -17.65 -32.93
CA GLU A 48 6.24 -17.11 -33.14
C GLU A 48 5.20 -18.14 -32.71
N VAL A 49 4.35 -17.77 -31.77
CA VAL A 49 3.31 -18.64 -31.20
C VAL A 49 1.95 -18.17 -31.65
N PHE A 50 1.11 -19.09 -32.08
CA PHE A 50 -0.29 -18.87 -32.41
C PHE A 50 -1.17 -19.72 -31.50
N VAL A 51 -2.34 -19.21 -31.19
CA VAL A 51 -3.43 -19.96 -30.58
C VAL A 51 -4.67 -19.87 -31.45
N GLU A 52 -5.47 -20.93 -31.45
CA GLU A 52 -6.71 -20.98 -32.21
C GLU A 52 -7.85 -21.49 -31.33
N LYS A 53 -8.91 -20.70 -31.24
CA LYS A 53 -10.15 -21.00 -30.52
C LYS A 53 -11.34 -20.70 -31.44
N ASP A 54 -12.29 -21.64 -31.55
CA ASP A 54 -13.52 -21.48 -32.35
C ASP A 54 -13.25 -21.06 -33.79
N GLY A 55 -12.18 -21.60 -34.40
CA GLY A 55 -11.75 -21.29 -35.77
C GLY A 55 -11.12 -19.90 -35.96
N VAL A 56 -10.87 -19.16 -34.87
CA VAL A 56 -10.17 -17.88 -34.94
C VAL A 56 -8.74 -18.08 -34.45
N LYS A 57 -7.77 -17.84 -35.34
CA LYS A 57 -6.33 -17.94 -35.06
C LYS A 57 -5.76 -16.58 -34.80
N GLU A 58 -5.18 -16.39 -33.58
CA GLU A 58 -4.53 -15.16 -33.12
C GLU A 58 -3.06 -15.43 -32.82
N ARG A 59 -2.23 -14.40 -33.06
CA ARG A 59 -0.81 -14.45 -32.69
C ARG A 59 -0.64 -14.15 -31.22
N ALA A 60 -0.01 -15.06 -30.49
CA ALA A 60 0.30 -14.89 -29.06
C ALA A 60 1.62 -14.15 -28.86
N SER A 61 2.66 -14.45 -29.65
CA SER A 61 3.92 -13.69 -29.61
C SER A 61 4.36 -13.29 -31.00
N GLU A 62 4.82 -12.04 -31.17
CA GLU A 62 5.44 -11.55 -32.38
C GLU A 62 6.74 -12.34 -32.69
N PRO A 63 7.14 -12.46 -33.96
CA PRO A 63 8.32 -13.23 -34.33
C PRO A 63 9.61 -12.55 -33.85
N LEU A 64 10.50 -13.34 -33.29
CA LEU A 64 11.91 -12.96 -33.14
C LEU A 64 12.65 -13.03 -34.48
N PRO A 65 13.81 -12.41 -34.66
CA PRO A 65 14.72 -12.68 -35.73
C PRO A 65 15.00 -14.20 -35.84
N ALA A 66 15.06 -14.71 -37.07
CA ALA A 66 15.25 -16.15 -37.33
C ALA A 66 16.51 -16.67 -36.65
N ARG A 67 16.37 -17.79 -35.93
CA ARG A 67 17.41 -18.42 -35.11
C ARG A 67 17.68 -19.84 -35.59
N LYS A 68 18.90 -20.30 -35.39
CA LYS A 68 19.25 -21.71 -35.60
C LYS A 68 18.61 -22.56 -34.50
N VAL A 69 17.85 -23.56 -34.92
CA VAL A 69 17.15 -24.50 -34.04
C VAL A 69 17.84 -25.86 -34.06
N ALA A 70 17.91 -26.49 -32.91
CA ALA A 70 18.42 -27.86 -32.73
C ALA A 70 17.50 -28.65 -31.80
N ASN A 71 17.68 -29.98 -31.76
CA ASN A 71 17.02 -30.89 -30.83
C ASN A 71 15.49 -30.76 -30.80
N VAL A 72 14.87 -30.50 -31.96
CA VAL A 72 13.42 -30.38 -32.05
C VAL A 72 12.75 -31.72 -31.77
N GLN A 73 11.89 -31.77 -30.77
CA GLN A 73 11.07 -32.95 -30.45
C GLN A 73 9.60 -32.51 -30.40
N LYS A 74 8.78 -33.10 -31.29
CA LYS A 74 7.34 -32.82 -31.36
C LYS A 74 6.57 -34.04 -30.88
N GLY A 75 5.77 -33.85 -29.82
CA GLY A 75 4.82 -34.82 -29.30
C GLY A 75 3.39 -34.44 -29.60
N GLU A 76 2.40 -35.24 -29.15
CA GLU A 76 0.97 -34.96 -29.36
C GLU A 76 0.49 -33.68 -28.69
N GLN A 77 1.04 -33.36 -27.51
CA GLN A 77 0.61 -32.23 -26.68
C GLN A 77 1.70 -31.17 -26.43
N GLY A 78 2.83 -31.26 -27.14
CA GLY A 78 3.92 -30.32 -26.89
C GLY A 78 5.05 -30.40 -27.89
N ILE A 79 5.93 -29.43 -27.78
CA ILE A 79 7.16 -29.33 -28.56
C ILE A 79 8.29 -28.77 -27.71
N THR A 80 9.49 -29.32 -27.91
CA THR A 80 10.72 -28.78 -27.32
C THR A 80 11.76 -28.55 -28.38
N TRP A 81 12.66 -27.61 -28.15
CA TRP A 81 13.82 -27.33 -28.99
C TRP A 81 14.89 -26.57 -28.24
N SER A 82 16.06 -26.46 -28.83
CA SER A 82 17.15 -25.64 -28.30
C SER A 82 17.55 -24.56 -29.30
N TYR A 83 17.98 -23.40 -28.78
CA TYR A 83 18.75 -22.37 -29.50
C TYR A 83 20.21 -22.47 -29.11
N PRO A 84 21.07 -23.19 -29.84
CA PRO A 84 22.46 -23.42 -29.44
C PRO A 84 23.30 -22.15 -29.34
N GLU A 85 23.03 -21.16 -30.21
CA GLU A 85 23.76 -19.90 -30.23
C GLU A 85 23.36 -19.00 -29.06
N ASP A 86 22.09 -19.04 -28.66
CA ASP A 86 21.59 -18.32 -27.49
C ASP A 86 21.77 -19.12 -26.19
N LYS A 87 22.20 -20.37 -26.24
CA LYS A 87 22.32 -21.28 -25.08
C LYS A 87 21.01 -21.35 -24.28
N LEU A 88 19.91 -21.63 -24.95
CA LEU A 88 18.57 -21.65 -24.38
C LEU A 88 17.79 -22.88 -24.84
N ASP A 89 17.14 -23.55 -23.90
CA ASP A 89 16.16 -24.60 -24.17
C ASP A 89 14.74 -24.08 -23.98
N VAL A 90 13.83 -24.49 -24.86
CA VAL A 90 12.43 -24.07 -24.85
C VAL A 90 11.51 -25.29 -24.83
N SER A 91 10.46 -25.23 -24.02
CA SER A 91 9.41 -26.24 -23.93
C SER A 91 8.03 -25.60 -23.97
N LEU A 92 7.16 -26.04 -24.88
CA LEU A 92 5.74 -25.73 -24.89
C LEU A 92 4.95 -27.02 -24.68
N GLN A 93 4.02 -27.00 -23.71
CA GLN A 93 3.19 -28.15 -23.36
C GLN A 93 1.74 -27.73 -23.16
N LYS A 94 0.81 -28.22 -23.98
CA LYS A 94 -0.64 -28.04 -23.76
C LYS A 94 -1.06 -28.84 -22.55
N LYS A 95 -1.57 -28.13 -21.58
CA LYS A 95 -2.26 -28.69 -20.41
C LYS A 95 -3.78 -28.64 -20.66
N GLU A 96 -4.55 -29.07 -19.68
CA GLU A 96 -6.01 -29.11 -19.80
C GLU A 96 -6.59 -27.72 -20.13
N ASP A 97 -6.14 -26.68 -19.43
CA ASP A 97 -6.70 -25.32 -19.47
C ASP A 97 -5.75 -24.24 -20.00
N HIS A 98 -4.45 -24.53 -20.13
CA HIS A 98 -3.43 -23.56 -20.57
C HIS A 98 -2.33 -24.18 -21.43
N LEU A 99 -1.55 -23.33 -22.07
CA LEU A 99 -0.27 -23.68 -22.65
C LEU A 99 0.85 -23.30 -21.70
N GLN A 100 1.52 -24.31 -21.14
CA GLN A 100 2.71 -24.10 -20.33
C GLN A 100 3.90 -23.83 -21.23
N ILE A 101 4.58 -22.71 -21.04
CA ILE A 101 5.76 -22.28 -21.80
C ILE A 101 6.90 -22.12 -20.81
N THR A 102 8.02 -22.80 -21.05
CA THR A 102 9.19 -22.77 -20.18
C THR A 102 10.43 -22.50 -20.99
N LEU A 103 11.24 -21.55 -20.53
CA LEU A 103 12.53 -21.20 -21.11
C LEU A 103 13.61 -21.46 -20.07
N THR A 104 14.64 -22.24 -20.46
CA THR A 104 15.72 -22.64 -19.53
C THR A 104 17.06 -22.21 -20.11
N SER A 105 17.79 -21.37 -19.40
CA SER A 105 19.16 -21.00 -19.78
C SER A 105 20.12 -22.16 -19.57
N THR A 106 20.87 -22.48 -20.59
CA THR A 106 22.02 -23.39 -20.55
C THR A 106 23.36 -22.63 -20.56
N GLY A 107 23.28 -21.29 -20.46
CA GLY A 107 24.45 -20.42 -20.41
C GLY A 107 24.24 -19.01 -20.96
N THR A 108 23.00 -18.63 -21.34
CA THR A 108 22.68 -17.22 -21.64
C THR A 108 22.54 -16.40 -20.35
N GLU A 109 22.86 -15.10 -20.43
CA GLU A 109 22.70 -14.19 -19.30
C GLU A 109 21.29 -13.55 -19.28
N SER A 110 20.60 -13.46 -20.43
CA SER A 110 19.25 -12.93 -20.53
C SER A 110 18.55 -13.42 -21.80
N PHE A 111 17.21 -13.35 -21.80
CA PHE A 111 16.41 -13.59 -22.99
C PHE A 111 15.11 -12.79 -22.93
N SER A 112 14.69 -12.27 -24.08
CA SER A 112 13.49 -11.42 -24.21
C SER A 112 12.44 -12.14 -25.04
N TRP A 113 11.35 -12.56 -24.39
CA TRP A 113 10.17 -13.19 -24.96
C TRP A 113 9.07 -13.32 -23.89
N PRO A 114 7.76 -13.14 -24.20
CA PRO A 114 7.17 -12.81 -25.51
C PRO A 114 7.22 -11.33 -25.84
N THR A 115 7.13 -11.00 -27.14
CA THR A 115 6.69 -9.68 -27.59
C THR A 115 5.21 -9.73 -27.88
N VAL A 116 4.44 -8.91 -27.18
CA VAL A 116 2.97 -8.94 -27.17
C VAL A 116 2.40 -7.72 -27.89
N LYS A 117 1.47 -7.95 -28.82
CA LYS A 117 0.79 -6.90 -29.57
C LYS A 117 -0.70 -7.20 -29.72
N GLY A 118 -1.54 -6.20 -29.52
CA GLY A 118 -2.99 -6.30 -29.67
C GLY A 118 -3.68 -4.94 -29.68
N PRO A 119 -5.01 -4.90 -29.92
CA PRO A 119 -5.79 -3.67 -29.93
C PRO A 119 -5.84 -2.94 -28.58
N SER A 120 -5.80 -3.70 -27.47
CA SER A 120 -5.73 -3.16 -26.12
C SER A 120 -5.16 -4.18 -25.14
N TYR A 121 -4.84 -3.70 -23.95
CA TYR A 121 -4.28 -4.50 -22.87
C TYR A 121 -5.08 -4.31 -21.59
N MET A 122 -5.10 -5.34 -20.72
CA MET A 122 -5.52 -5.27 -19.35
C MET A 122 -4.32 -5.62 -18.46
N LEU A 123 -3.75 -4.61 -17.83
CA LEU A 123 -2.54 -4.74 -17.02
C LEU A 123 -2.86 -4.44 -15.55
N PRO A 124 -2.38 -5.26 -14.60
CA PRO A 124 -2.55 -5.01 -13.17
C PRO A 124 -1.56 -3.95 -12.68
N LEU A 125 -1.62 -2.74 -13.25
CA LEU A 125 -0.92 -1.56 -12.77
C LEU A 125 -1.80 -0.90 -11.70
N GLY A 126 -1.36 -0.99 -10.44
CA GLY A 126 -2.22 -0.66 -9.30
C GLY A 126 -3.45 -1.57 -9.21
N GLU A 127 -4.66 -1.01 -9.09
CA GLU A 127 -5.90 -1.82 -9.13
C GLU A 127 -6.13 -2.51 -10.49
N GLY A 128 -5.66 -1.91 -11.55
CA GLY A 128 -5.76 -2.41 -12.92
C GLY A 128 -6.07 -1.31 -13.93
N LYS A 129 -5.59 -1.51 -15.16
CA LYS A 129 -5.77 -0.54 -16.27
C LYS A 129 -6.22 -1.25 -17.55
N TRP A 130 -7.14 -0.60 -18.25
CA TRP A 130 -7.44 -0.88 -19.65
C TRP A 130 -6.70 0.11 -20.53
N ILE A 131 -5.88 -0.37 -21.44
CA ILE A 131 -4.94 0.43 -22.22
C ILE A 131 -5.17 0.17 -23.71
N PRO A 132 -5.87 1.08 -24.43
CA PRO A 132 -5.93 1.02 -25.88
C PRO A 132 -4.55 1.21 -26.49
N ALA A 133 -4.20 0.40 -27.47
CA ALA A 133 -2.85 0.43 -28.04
C ALA A 133 -2.55 1.70 -28.88
N ASP A 134 -3.57 2.40 -29.34
CA ASP A 134 -3.50 3.62 -30.13
C ASP A 134 -3.78 4.91 -29.34
N ASP A 135 -4.00 4.81 -28.03
CA ASP A 135 -4.21 5.97 -27.14
C ASP A 135 -2.91 6.78 -26.97
N ARG A 136 -2.98 8.08 -27.25
CA ARG A 136 -1.80 8.97 -27.33
C ARG A 136 -1.18 9.27 -25.96
N GLU A 137 -2.01 9.42 -24.95
CA GLU A 137 -1.58 9.70 -23.57
C GLU A 137 -0.87 8.48 -23.00
N TRP A 138 -1.41 7.28 -23.22
CA TRP A 138 -0.75 6.02 -22.87
C TRP A 138 0.54 5.79 -23.67
N GLN A 139 0.58 6.14 -24.97
CA GLN A 139 1.81 6.11 -25.76
C GLN A 139 2.87 7.06 -25.20
N SER A 140 2.46 8.28 -24.82
CA SER A 140 3.36 9.25 -24.17
C SER A 140 3.90 8.73 -22.85
N PHE A 141 3.04 8.11 -22.03
CA PHE A 141 3.39 7.56 -20.74
C PHE A 141 4.40 6.40 -20.84
N PHE A 142 4.22 5.51 -21.81
CA PHE A 142 5.07 4.34 -22.00
C PHE A 142 6.29 4.58 -22.89
N LYS A 143 6.43 5.76 -23.45
CA LYS A 143 7.56 6.05 -24.32
C LYS A 143 8.87 5.88 -23.56
N GLU A 144 9.71 4.95 -24.05
CA GLU A 144 11.00 4.62 -23.46
C GLU A 144 10.92 4.08 -22.00
N GLU A 145 9.74 3.60 -21.56
CA GLU A 145 9.58 3.00 -20.24
C GLU A 145 9.93 1.51 -20.26
N SER A 146 10.71 1.11 -19.26
CA SER A 146 10.98 -0.27 -18.90
C SER A 146 10.56 -0.46 -17.44
N LEU A 147 9.58 -1.32 -17.21
CA LEU A 147 9.00 -1.53 -15.89
C LEU A 147 9.56 -2.82 -15.28
N THR A 148 10.12 -2.74 -14.07
CA THR A 148 10.44 -3.93 -13.27
C THR A 148 9.15 -4.68 -12.97
N PHE A 149 9.06 -5.94 -13.39
CA PHE A 149 7.80 -6.68 -13.34
C PHE A 149 7.27 -6.84 -11.91
N ALA A 150 8.10 -7.31 -10.98
CA ALA A 150 7.71 -7.56 -9.60
C ALA A 150 7.24 -6.30 -8.85
N GLU A 151 7.80 -5.13 -9.18
CA GLU A 151 7.49 -3.85 -8.52
C GLU A 151 6.27 -3.17 -9.16
N SER A 152 6.19 -3.17 -10.48
CA SER A 152 5.21 -2.37 -11.21
C SER A 152 3.86 -3.06 -11.39
N PHE A 153 3.85 -4.39 -11.41
CA PHE A 153 2.64 -5.19 -11.57
C PHE A 153 2.14 -5.69 -10.22
N SER A 154 0.95 -5.27 -9.82
CA SER A 154 0.36 -5.66 -8.54
C SER A 154 0.00 -7.15 -8.46
N MET A 155 -0.09 -7.83 -9.59
CA MET A 155 -0.35 -9.27 -9.74
C MET A 155 0.51 -9.86 -10.85
N ARG A 156 0.82 -11.15 -10.79
CA ARG A 156 1.79 -11.83 -11.67
C ARG A 156 1.22 -12.21 -13.04
N PHE A 157 0.53 -11.29 -13.72
CA PHE A 157 0.02 -11.53 -15.06
C PHE A 157 -0.01 -10.26 -15.92
N PHE A 158 -0.19 -10.46 -17.21
CA PHE A 158 -0.63 -9.44 -18.16
C PHE A 158 -1.59 -10.08 -19.17
N ALA A 159 -2.54 -9.29 -19.65
CA ALA A 159 -3.49 -9.75 -20.66
C ALA A 159 -3.48 -8.84 -21.88
N VAL A 160 -3.57 -9.46 -23.06
CA VAL A 160 -3.76 -8.76 -24.32
C VAL A 160 -5.10 -9.13 -24.91
N ASN A 161 -5.93 -8.13 -25.17
CA ASN A 161 -7.19 -8.29 -25.84
C ASN A 161 -6.96 -8.53 -27.34
N LYS A 162 -7.63 -9.52 -27.88
CA LYS A 162 -7.67 -9.83 -29.30
C LYS A 162 -9.11 -9.60 -29.80
N ASN A 163 -9.37 -9.86 -31.09
CA ASN A 163 -10.67 -9.55 -31.68
C ASN A 163 -11.85 -10.33 -31.05
N LYS A 164 -11.62 -11.58 -30.65
CA LYS A 164 -12.68 -12.47 -30.15
C LYS A 164 -12.47 -12.97 -28.72
N TYR A 165 -11.26 -12.94 -28.23
CA TYR A 165 -10.88 -13.43 -26.91
C TYR A 165 -9.65 -12.69 -26.39
N ALA A 166 -9.33 -12.87 -25.14
CA ALA A 166 -8.09 -12.38 -24.54
C ALA A 166 -7.07 -13.50 -24.38
N LEU A 167 -5.79 -13.13 -24.49
CA LEU A 167 -4.66 -13.96 -24.15
C LEU A 167 -4.13 -13.48 -22.80
N LEU A 168 -4.22 -14.34 -21.79
CA LEU A 168 -3.76 -14.07 -20.45
C LEU A 168 -2.46 -14.85 -20.20
N TYR A 169 -1.40 -14.13 -19.87
CA TYR A 169 -0.09 -14.67 -19.50
C TYR A 169 0.08 -14.55 -17.98
N VAL A 170 0.03 -15.67 -17.29
CA VAL A 170 0.42 -15.74 -15.88
C VAL A 170 1.89 -16.10 -15.82
N VAL A 171 2.68 -15.26 -15.14
CA VAL A 171 4.13 -15.37 -15.05
C VAL A 171 4.53 -16.33 -13.93
N ASP A 172 5.30 -17.37 -14.25
CA ASP A 172 5.73 -18.38 -13.28
C ASP A 172 6.85 -17.86 -12.35
N ASN A 173 7.78 -17.07 -12.90
CA ASN A 173 8.90 -16.46 -12.17
C ASN A 173 8.89 -14.94 -12.34
N LEU A 174 8.58 -14.21 -11.26
CA LEU A 174 8.47 -12.74 -11.27
C LEU A 174 9.82 -12.01 -11.09
N PHE A 175 10.88 -12.72 -10.70
CA PHE A 175 12.18 -12.14 -10.37
C PHE A 175 13.00 -11.81 -11.60
N ASN A 176 13.91 -10.86 -11.48
CA ASN A 176 14.87 -10.47 -12.51
C ASN A 176 14.23 -10.21 -13.88
N SER A 177 13.03 -9.65 -13.88
CA SER A 177 12.23 -9.48 -15.09
C SER A 177 11.78 -8.04 -15.29
N THR A 178 11.76 -7.61 -16.56
CA THR A 178 11.24 -6.30 -16.99
C THR A 178 10.20 -6.45 -18.10
N VAL A 179 9.39 -5.40 -18.25
CA VAL A 179 8.47 -5.23 -19.37
C VAL A 179 8.87 -3.97 -20.11
N ASP A 180 9.36 -4.12 -21.33
CA ASP A 180 9.92 -3.05 -22.14
C ASP A 180 8.90 -2.63 -23.19
N PHE A 181 8.43 -1.37 -23.12
CA PHE A 181 7.38 -0.86 -23.99
C PHE A 181 7.94 -0.24 -25.28
N ALA A 182 7.22 -0.47 -26.38
CA ALA A 182 7.42 0.19 -27.67
C ALA A 182 6.09 0.82 -28.11
N VAL A 183 6.16 2.02 -28.73
CA VAL A 183 4.96 2.83 -29.05
C VAL A 183 4.82 3.19 -30.54
N ASP A 184 5.48 2.46 -31.45
CA ASP A 184 5.47 2.75 -32.89
C ASP A 184 4.91 1.56 -33.71
N PRO A 185 3.80 1.75 -34.43
CA PRO A 185 2.85 2.88 -34.43
C PRO A 185 1.84 2.78 -33.29
N THR A 186 1.79 1.68 -32.58
CA THR A 186 0.90 1.38 -31.45
C THR A 186 1.70 0.80 -30.30
N ILE A 187 1.13 0.83 -29.09
CA ILE A 187 1.75 0.22 -27.92
C ILE A 187 1.92 -1.28 -28.16
N SER A 188 3.11 -1.76 -27.89
CA SER A 188 3.45 -3.18 -27.73
C SER A 188 4.47 -3.29 -26.59
N PHE A 189 4.71 -4.49 -26.09
CA PHE A 189 5.74 -4.69 -25.08
C PHE A 189 6.40 -6.05 -25.18
N THR A 190 7.63 -6.12 -24.70
CA THR A 190 8.43 -7.34 -24.61
C THR A 190 8.72 -7.66 -23.16
N PHE A 191 8.49 -8.90 -22.77
CA PHE A 191 8.92 -9.40 -21.47
C PHE A 191 10.38 -9.85 -21.57
N SER A 192 11.24 -9.32 -20.70
CA SER A 192 12.66 -9.62 -20.65
C SER A 192 13.01 -10.24 -19.30
N HIS A 193 13.88 -11.25 -19.30
CA HIS A 193 14.31 -11.93 -18.08
C HIS A 193 15.84 -12.07 -18.08
N GLU A 194 16.46 -11.77 -16.93
CA GLU A 194 17.88 -12.00 -16.68
C GLU A 194 18.08 -13.31 -15.92
N PHE A 195 19.19 -13.99 -16.18
CA PHE A 195 19.63 -15.21 -15.47
C PHE A 195 20.88 -14.90 -14.64
N PRO A 196 20.75 -14.26 -13.46
CA PRO A 196 21.90 -13.88 -12.64
C PRO A 196 22.78 -15.07 -12.30
N THR A 197 24.10 -14.86 -12.28
CA THR A 197 25.07 -15.94 -11.98
C THR A 197 24.89 -16.52 -10.58
N ILE A 198 24.42 -15.69 -9.64
CA ILE A 198 24.16 -16.08 -8.24
C ILE A 198 22.87 -16.91 -8.06
N ASN A 199 21.97 -16.89 -9.04
CA ASN A 199 20.71 -17.64 -8.98
C ASN A 199 20.91 -19.03 -9.61
N SER A 200 20.62 -20.11 -8.85
CA SER A 200 20.63 -21.49 -9.37
C SER A 200 19.40 -21.81 -10.22
N ASP A 201 18.28 -21.13 -10.02
CA ASP A 201 17.14 -21.24 -10.92
C ASP A 201 17.47 -20.50 -12.23
N LYS A 202 17.44 -21.27 -13.33
CA LYS A 202 17.77 -20.79 -14.67
C LYS A 202 16.53 -20.84 -15.57
N THR A 203 15.34 -20.76 -14.98
CA THR A 203 14.07 -20.88 -15.71
C THR A 203 13.18 -19.66 -15.54
N TYR A 204 12.49 -19.29 -16.59
CA TYR A 204 11.28 -18.49 -16.51
C TYR A 204 10.22 -19.03 -17.49
N GLY A 205 8.99 -18.59 -17.33
CA GLY A 205 7.94 -19.09 -18.20
C GLY A 205 6.58 -18.51 -17.91
N PHE A 206 5.60 -19.05 -18.62
CA PHE A 206 4.24 -18.54 -18.59
C PHE A 206 3.22 -19.68 -18.67
N ARG A 207 2.11 -19.48 -17.96
CA ARG A 207 0.87 -20.18 -18.30
C ARG A 207 0.04 -19.25 -19.19
N LEU A 208 -0.10 -19.63 -20.46
CA LEU A 208 -0.90 -18.87 -21.43
C LEU A 208 -2.31 -19.45 -21.48
N TYR A 209 -3.28 -18.66 -21.04
CA TYR A 209 -4.70 -18.98 -21.11
C TYR A 209 -5.40 -18.21 -22.23
N VAL A 210 -6.47 -18.81 -22.76
CA VAL A 210 -7.39 -18.17 -23.68
C VAL A 210 -8.73 -17.99 -22.96
N THR A 211 -9.16 -16.76 -22.76
CA THR A 211 -10.35 -16.43 -21.98
C THR A 211 -11.20 -15.36 -22.66
N ASP A 212 -12.39 -15.09 -22.15
CA ASP A 212 -13.22 -14.00 -22.65
C ASP A 212 -12.54 -12.65 -22.48
N ASN A 213 -12.88 -11.71 -23.36
CA ASN A 213 -12.23 -10.42 -23.49
C ASN A 213 -12.85 -9.39 -22.50
N ASP A 214 -12.93 -9.75 -21.22
CA ASP A 214 -13.47 -8.91 -20.15
C ASP A 214 -12.68 -9.07 -18.86
N PRO A 215 -12.67 -8.06 -17.97
CA PRO A 215 -11.85 -8.07 -16.76
C PRO A 215 -12.28 -9.13 -15.73
N VAL A 216 -13.56 -9.52 -15.71
CA VAL A 216 -14.05 -10.52 -14.74
C VAL A 216 -13.52 -11.91 -15.11
N SER A 217 -13.58 -12.26 -16.40
CA SER A 217 -13.06 -13.53 -16.91
C SER A 217 -11.54 -13.62 -16.74
N ILE A 218 -10.79 -12.56 -17.07
CA ILE A 218 -9.33 -12.49 -16.91
C ILE A 218 -8.94 -12.63 -15.43
N ALA A 219 -9.54 -11.84 -14.55
CA ALA A 219 -9.26 -11.90 -13.11
C ALA A 219 -9.71 -13.23 -12.49
N GLY A 220 -10.81 -13.82 -12.99
CA GLY A 220 -11.32 -15.12 -12.58
C GLY A 220 -10.34 -16.25 -12.80
N VAL A 221 -9.75 -16.32 -14.01
CA VAL A 221 -8.68 -17.30 -14.33
C VAL A 221 -7.49 -17.13 -13.41
N TYR A 222 -7.05 -15.89 -13.20
CA TYR A 222 -5.93 -15.62 -12.29
C TYR A 222 -6.25 -15.98 -10.83
N LYS A 223 -7.47 -15.70 -10.37
CA LYS A 223 -7.93 -16.07 -9.03
C LYS A 223 -7.93 -17.59 -8.82
N ASP A 224 -8.34 -18.36 -9.82
CA ASP A 224 -8.29 -19.81 -9.77
C ASP A 224 -6.85 -20.33 -9.69
N TYR A 225 -5.92 -19.73 -10.44
CA TYR A 225 -4.49 -20.00 -10.33
C TYR A 225 -3.96 -19.74 -8.90
N ILE A 226 -4.31 -18.61 -8.27
CA ILE A 226 -3.89 -18.27 -6.91
C ILE A 226 -4.49 -19.24 -5.88
N LYS A 227 -5.76 -19.66 -6.07
CA LYS A 227 -6.41 -20.67 -5.23
C LYS A 227 -5.71 -22.04 -5.37
N GLU A 228 -5.36 -22.45 -6.59
CA GLU A 228 -4.59 -23.69 -6.84
C GLU A 228 -3.23 -23.68 -6.10
N LYS A 229 -2.56 -22.54 -6.05
CA LYS A 229 -1.31 -22.34 -5.31
C LYS A 229 -1.50 -22.27 -3.79
N GLY A 230 -2.73 -22.17 -3.28
CA GLY A 230 -3.01 -21.97 -1.86
C GLY A 230 -2.54 -20.61 -1.33
N GLU A 231 -2.45 -19.62 -2.21
CA GLU A 231 -1.92 -18.29 -1.89
C GLU A 231 -3.03 -17.27 -1.53
N LEU A 232 -4.30 -17.60 -1.69
CA LEU A 232 -5.42 -16.77 -1.27
C LEU A 232 -5.73 -17.00 0.21
N LEU A 233 -5.72 -15.94 1.03
CA LEU A 233 -6.14 -15.94 2.42
C LEU A 233 -7.10 -14.77 2.66
N THR A 234 -8.33 -15.07 3.07
CA THR A 234 -9.36 -14.05 3.26
C THR A 234 -9.18 -13.26 4.56
N LEU A 235 -9.74 -12.05 4.61
CA LEU A 235 -9.79 -11.24 5.85
C LEU A 235 -10.51 -11.97 6.98
N ALA A 236 -11.54 -12.74 6.68
CA ALA A 236 -12.24 -13.57 7.66
C ALA A 236 -11.33 -14.66 8.25
N GLU A 237 -10.44 -15.25 7.45
CA GLU A 237 -9.44 -16.21 7.94
C GLU A 237 -8.35 -15.52 8.76
N LYS A 238 -7.88 -14.34 8.32
CA LYS A 238 -6.93 -13.50 9.08
C LYS A 238 -7.54 -13.06 10.42
N ALA A 239 -8.83 -12.72 10.44
CA ALA A 239 -9.55 -12.33 11.67
C ALA A 239 -9.68 -13.49 12.68
N LYS A 240 -9.72 -14.76 12.24
CA LYS A 240 -9.66 -15.90 13.16
C LYS A 240 -8.34 -15.96 13.94
N ALA A 241 -7.24 -15.53 13.34
CA ALA A 241 -5.92 -15.47 13.98
C ALA A 241 -5.73 -14.20 14.81
N ASN A 242 -6.29 -13.08 14.35
CA ASN A 242 -6.28 -11.78 15.03
C ASN A 242 -7.61 -11.05 14.82
N PRO A 243 -8.53 -11.06 15.82
CA PRO A 243 -9.85 -10.41 15.70
C PRO A 243 -9.80 -8.91 15.42
N ASP A 244 -8.69 -8.24 15.69
CA ASP A 244 -8.50 -6.82 15.41
C ASP A 244 -8.54 -6.49 13.90
N VAL A 245 -8.39 -7.48 13.03
CA VAL A 245 -8.58 -7.33 11.58
C VAL A 245 -9.99 -6.84 11.24
N GLU A 246 -11.02 -7.24 12.01
CA GLU A 246 -12.40 -6.79 11.78
C GLU A 246 -12.61 -5.30 12.04
N LYS A 247 -11.70 -4.65 12.80
CA LYS A 247 -11.73 -3.21 13.01
C LYS A 247 -11.45 -2.41 11.72
N LEU A 248 -10.90 -3.05 10.69
CA LEU A 248 -10.74 -2.47 9.34
C LEU A 248 -12.07 -2.38 8.58
N TYR A 249 -13.10 -3.16 8.96
CA TYR A 249 -14.37 -3.20 8.22
C TYR A 249 -15.16 -1.91 8.41
N GLY A 250 -15.32 -1.14 7.34
CA GLY A 250 -15.93 0.19 7.37
C GLY A 250 -15.05 1.30 7.97
N ALA A 251 -13.75 1.04 8.10
CA ALA A 251 -12.79 1.97 8.67
C ALA A 251 -12.18 2.89 7.61
N PRO A 252 -12.42 4.20 7.64
CA PRO A 252 -11.60 5.16 6.91
C PRO A 252 -10.18 5.17 7.47
N HIS A 253 -9.20 5.52 6.65
CA HIS A 253 -7.81 5.62 7.05
C HIS A 253 -7.44 7.08 7.31
N PHE A 254 -6.82 7.34 8.48
CA PHE A 254 -6.38 8.67 8.88
C PHE A 254 -4.89 8.65 9.19
N TYR A 255 -4.15 9.63 8.68
CA TYR A 255 -2.82 9.93 9.15
C TYR A 255 -2.86 11.13 10.08
N LEU A 256 -2.29 10.95 11.28
CA LEU A 256 -2.08 12.00 12.27
C LEU A 256 -0.57 12.25 12.40
N TRP A 257 -0.12 13.31 11.75
CA TRP A 257 1.31 13.61 11.64
C TRP A 257 1.88 14.35 12.85
N ASN A 258 1.07 14.57 13.90
CA ASN A 258 1.53 15.30 15.07
C ASN A 258 2.62 14.52 15.83
N LYS A 259 3.83 15.04 15.78
CA LYS A 259 5.02 14.57 16.49
C LYS A 259 5.55 15.69 17.41
N SER A 260 4.66 16.31 18.19
CA SER A 260 4.97 17.43 19.08
C SER A 260 4.53 17.15 20.50
N PHE A 261 5.36 17.48 21.47
CA PHE A 261 4.97 17.45 22.88
C PHE A 261 4.03 18.62 23.20
N LEU A 262 4.43 19.82 22.77
CA LEU A 262 3.80 21.10 23.06
C LEU A 262 3.47 21.81 21.74
N THR A 263 2.31 22.44 21.67
CA THR A 263 1.89 23.27 20.54
C THR A 263 1.82 24.75 20.89
N ALA A 264 1.72 25.62 19.91
CA ALA A 264 1.63 27.05 20.13
C ALA A 264 0.36 27.46 20.90
N GLU A 265 -0.71 26.69 20.75
CA GLU A 265 -2.01 26.87 21.39
C GLU A 265 -1.98 26.51 22.87
N ASP A 266 -1.06 25.63 23.29
CA ASP A 266 -0.86 25.28 24.70
C ASP A 266 -0.22 26.41 25.50
N VAL A 267 0.40 27.41 24.85
CA VAL A 267 1.25 28.41 25.52
C VAL A 267 0.53 29.73 25.72
N LYS A 268 0.52 30.20 26.97
CA LYS A 268 0.17 31.58 27.34
C LYS A 268 1.37 32.50 27.12
N TRP A 269 1.49 33.00 25.90
CA TRP A 269 2.70 33.70 25.43
C TRP A 269 3.16 34.88 26.29
N ARG A 270 2.22 35.64 26.85
CA ARG A 270 2.55 36.74 27.77
C ARG A 270 3.17 36.23 29.08
N ALA A 271 2.67 35.12 29.62
CA ALA A 271 3.22 34.48 30.81
C ALA A 271 4.58 33.83 30.52
N LEU A 272 4.72 33.17 29.35
CA LEU A 272 5.98 32.54 28.93
C LEU A 272 7.16 33.50 29.00
N LYS A 273 7.01 34.72 28.50
CA LYS A 273 8.07 35.73 28.54
C LYS A 273 8.67 36.00 29.92
N THR A 274 7.82 35.92 30.94
CA THR A 274 8.28 36.15 32.33
C THR A 274 8.98 34.94 32.95
N LYS A 275 8.88 33.77 32.35
CA LYS A 275 9.50 32.51 32.80
C LYS A 275 10.85 32.22 32.14
N LEU A 276 11.13 32.85 31.01
CA LEU A 276 12.38 32.69 30.28
C LEU A 276 13.47 33.63 30.81
N ASP A 277 14.17 33.22 31.87
CA ASP A 277 15.33 33.95 32.35
C ASP A 277 16.60 33.65 31.52
N ALA A 278 17.66 34.44 31.77
CA ALA A 278 18.91 34.32 31.06
C ALA A 278 19.60 32.95 31.24
N ASN A 279 19.43 32.33 32.43
CA ASN A 279 20.03 31.02 32.70
C ASN A 279 19.33 29.92 31.91
N PHE A 280 18.01 29.95 31.87
CA PHE A 280 17.22 29.01 31.09
C PHE A 280 17.48 29.17 29.58
N ILE A 281 17.48 30.40 29.08
CA ILE A 281 17.81 30.68 27.67
C ILE A 281 19.21 30.17 27.33
N GLY A 282 20.21 30.47 28.14
CA GLY A 282 21.59 30.01 27.92
C GLY A 282 21.73 28.50 27.96
N TRP A 283 20.95 27.80 28.77
CA TRP A 283 20.91 26.36 28.78
C TRP A 283 20.19 25.78 27.56
N MET A 284 19.07 26.34 27.11
CA MET A 284 18.42 25.96 25.83
C MET A 284 19.34 26.12 24.66
N GLU A 285 20.17 27.16 24.61
CA GLU A 285 21.17 27.39 23.56
C GLU A 285 22.14 26.22 23.43
N GLN A 286 22.57 25.61 24.53
CA GLN A 286 23.48 24.45 24.50
C GLN A 286 22.87 23.26 23.80
N HIS A 287 21.54 23.07 23.89
CA HIS A 287 20.84 21.97 23.23
C HIS A 287 20.48 22.27 21.77
N LEU A 288 20.34 23.54 21.41
CA LEU A 288 19.81 23.95 20.11
C LEU A 288 20.88 24.40 19.10
N GLN A 289 22.10 24.71 19.55
CA GLN A 289 23.15 25.31 18.68
C GLN A 289 23.63 24.40 17.52
N SER A 290 23.38 23.09 17.60
CA SER A 290 23.86 22.11 16.61
C SER A 290 23.06 22.08 15.30
N SER A 291 21.87 22.70 15.25
CA SER A 291 21.00 22.72 14.07
C SER A 291 20.64 24.14 13.65
N GLU A 292 20.36 24.34 12.36
CA GLU A 292 19.93 25.65 11.82
C GLU A 292 18.59 26.09 12.44
N ASP A 293 17.62 25.20 12.55
CA ASP A 293 16.32 25.48 13.18
C ASP A 293 16.49 25.82 14.67
N GLY A 294 17.46 25.18 15.34
CA GLY A 294 17.82 25.51 16.73
C GLY A 294 18.39 26.92 16.86
N LYS A 295 19.22 27.37 15.93
CA LYS A 295 19.75 28.75 15.91
C LYS A 295 18.62 29.77 15.77
N GLU A 296 17.66 29.51 14.88
CA GLU A 296 16.48 30.37 14.77
C GLU A 296 15.69 30.40 16.09
N SER A 297 15.44 29.24 16.68
CA SER A 297 14.75 29.16 17.97
C SER A 297 15.45 29.99 19.06
N ILE A 298 16.78 29.90 19.17
CA ILE A 298 17.61 30.68 20.09
C ILE A 298 17.42 32.18 19.86
N GLN A 299 17.49 32.60 18.59
CA GLN A 299 17.27 34.00 18.24
C GLN A 299 15.89 34.47 18.71
N GLN A 300 14.83 33.70 18.47
CA GLN A 300 13.47 34.07 18.85
C GLN A 300 13.28 34.08 20.38
N PHE A 301 13.91 33.19 21.15
CA PHE A 301 13.90 33.27 22.62
C PHE A 301 14.41 34.60 23.14
N ARG A 302 15.44 35.17 22.50
CA ARG A 302 16.01 36.46 22.85
C ARG A 302 15.19 37.66 22.38
N GLU A 303 14.60 37.54 21.17
CA GLU A 303 13.83 38.64 20.57
C GLU A 303 12.52 38.90 21.28
N ILE A 304 11.76 37.86 21.67
CA ILE A 304 10.49 38.04 22.37
C ILE A 304 10.62 38.73 23.71
N GLN A 305 11.82 38.71 24.30
CA GLN A 305 12.07 39.44 25.55
C GLN A 305 12.02 40.98 25.39
N LYS A 306 12.26 41.44 24.14
CA LYS A 306 12.42 42.87 23.80
C LYS A 306 11.16 43.50 23.22
N GLN A 307 10.09 42.75 23.00
CA GLN A 307 8.88 43.19 22.31
C GLN A 307 7.60 42.83 23.09
N ASP A 308 6.52 43.55 22.87
CA ASP A 308 5.26 43.35 23.63
C ASP A 308 4.39 42.22 23.10
N TYR A 309 4.56 41.84 21.84
CA TYR A 309 3.81 40.75 21.18
C TYR A 309 4.75 39.62 20.74
N VAL A 310 4.16 38.47 20.45
CA VAL A 310 4.88 37.32 19.85
C VAL A 310 4.20 36.98 18.52
N ALA A 311 4.92 37.14 17.43
CA ALA A 311 4.43 36.83 16.09
C ALA A 311 4.33 35.31 15.86
N ASP A 312 3.49 34.86 14.93
CA ASP A 312 3.25 33.42 14.73
C ASP A 312 4.50 32.66 14.26
N TYR A 313 5.37 33.29 13.48
CA TYR A 313 6.64 32.65 13.11
C TYR A 313 7.56 32.44 14.32
N GLN A 314 7.56 33.39 15.27
CA GLN A 314 8.32 33.29 16.52
C GLN A 314 7.74 32.19 17.42
N LYS A 315 6.41 32.10 17.52
CA LYS A 315 5.75 31.02 18.24
C LYS A 315 6.16 29.65 17.69
N ARG A 316 6.14 29.50 16.35
CA ARG A 316 6.59 28.25 15.72
C ARG A 316 8.04 27.91 16.02
N ALA A 317 8.95 28.85 15.86
CA ALA A 317 10.37 28.64 16.13
C ALA A 317 10.64 28.24 17.60
N ILE A 318 10.00 28.93 18.56
CA ILE A 318 10.14 28.65 20.01
C ILE A 318 9.58 27.25 20.33
N ILE A 319 8.42 26.89 19.81
CA ILE A 319 7.82 25.58 20.02
C ILE A 319 8.68 24.48 19.38
N SER A 320 9.23 24.71 18.20
CA SER A 320 10.19 23.78 17.57
C SER A 320 11.39 23.54 18.47
N GLY A 321 11.98 24.62 19.05
CA GLY A 321 13.08 24.50 19.98
C GLY A 321 12.74 23.68 21.23
N PHE A 322 11.60 23.93 21.85
CA PHE A 322 11.16 23.13 23.01
C PHE A 322 10.97 21.65 22.63
N ASN A 323 10.26 21.35 21.54
CA ASN A 323 10.01 19.99 21.09
C ASN A 323 11.31 19.24 20.72
N TYR A 324 12.30 19.94 20.16
CA TYR A 324 13.61 19.37 19.91
C TYR A 324 14.36 19.03 21.21
N ALA A 325 14.48 20.00 22.11
CA ALA A 325 15.20 19.83 23.37
C ALA A 325 14.59 18.73 24.27
N LEU A 326 13.26 18.59 24.28
CA LEU A 326 12.55 17.59 25.09
C LEU A 326 12.88 16.13 24.70
N ARG A 327 13.53 15.88 23.58
CA ARG A 327 13.99 14.54 23.18
C ARG A 327 15.37 14.18 23.72
N SER A 328 16.13 15.16 24.25
CA SER A 328 17.52 14.98 24.65
C SER A 328 17.65 14.23 25.99
N ARG A 329 18.56 13.24 26.05
CA ARG A 329 18.98 12.60 27.32
C ARG A 329 19.72 13.56 28.23
N GLU A 330 20.32 14.60 27.65
CA GLU A 330 21.09 15.64 28.40
C GLU A 330 20.21 16.79 28.89
N PHE A 331 18.87 16.68 28.75
CA PHE A 331 17.94 17.76 29.13
C PHE A 331 17.98 18.09 30.61
N TYR A 332 18.24 17.13 31.50
CA TYR A 332 18.28 17.33 32.91
C TYR A 332 19.56 18.07 33.38
N ASN A 333 19.39 19.22 34.09
CA ASN A 333 20.46 19.96 34.72
C ASN A 333 20.10 20.21 36.21
N PRO A 334 20.82 19.59 37.17
CA PRO A 334 20.48 19.72 38.61
C PRO A 334 20.59 21.14 39.16
N LYS A 335 21.35 22.02 38.49
CA LYS A 335 21.48 23.44 38.93
C LYS A 335 20.28 24.27 38.48
N LEU A 336 19.63 23.88 37.38
CA LEU A 336 18.49 24.59 36.81
C LEU A 336 17.15 24.05 37.36
N PHE A 337 17.02 22.74 37.47
CA PHE A 337 15.79 22.05 37.88
C PHE A 337 15.83 21.68 39.36
N THR A 338 15.76 22.68 40.24
CA THR A 338 15.91 22.49 41.71
C THR A 338 14.58 22.22 42.43
N ASN A 339 13.45 22.65 41.83
CA ASN A 339 12.14 22.52 42.47
C ASN A 339 11.22 21.65 41.56
N VAL A 340 11.33 20.33 41.75
CA VAL A 340 10.62 19.33 40.96
C VAL A 340 9.70 18.46 41.81
N ASP A 341 8.64 17.92 41.22
CA ASP A 341 7.68 17.05 41.92
C ASP A 341 8.26 15.66 42.25
N GLU A 342 7.55 14.90 43.11
CA GLU A 342 7.99 13.58 43.54
C GLU A 342 8.18 12.58 42.41
N LYS A 343 7.32 12.62 41.40
CA LYS A 343 7.46 11.73 40.21
C LYS A 343 8.72 12.05 39.42
N THR A 344 9.04 13.32 39.28
CA THR A 344 10.29 13.77 38.65
C THR A 344 11.51 13.29 39.42
N LYS A 345 11.48 13.37 40.76
CA LYS A 345 12.56 12.84 41.63
C LYS A 345 12.71 11.33 41.48
N GLU A 346 11.61 10.59 41.42
CA GLU A 346 11.62 9.13 41.16
C GLU A 346 12.31 8.79 39.84
N LEU A 347 11.95 9.47 38.75
CA LEU A 347 12.55 9.24 37.43
C LEU A 347 14.06 9.57 37.43
N ILE A 348 14.45 10.71 38.03
CA ILE A 348 15.86 11.07 38.19
C ILE A 348 16.61 10.01 39.00
N GLY A 349 15.99 9.53 40.11
CA GLY A 349 16.57 8.52 40.99
C GLY A 349 16.81 7.16 40.34
N LYS A 350 16.09 6.81 39.26
CA LYS A 350 16.34 5.62 38.42
C LYS A 350 17.65 5.71 37.63
N GLY A 351 18.14 6.93 37.42
CA GLY A 351 19.29 7.22 36.55
C GLY A 351 18.86 7.44 35.08
N ILE A 352 19.25 8.58 34.52
CA ILE A 352 18.81 9.03 33.17
C ILE A 352 19.09 7.98 32.11
N ASP A 353 20.27 7.33 32.15
CA ASP A 353 20.70 6.34 31.19
C ASP A 353 19.89 5.03 31.24
N LYS A 354 19.15 4.80 32.32
CA LYS A 354 18.31 3.62 32.54
C LYS A 354 16.84 3.84 32.19
N LEU A 355 16.47 5.07 31.87
CA LEU A 355 15.09 5.38 31.47
C LEU A 355 14.80 4.84 30.07
N THR A 356 13.62 4.27 29.87
CA THR A 356 13.08 4.06 28.54
C THR A 356 12.85 5.41 27.87
N GLU A 357 12.70 5.43 26.55
CA GLU A 357 12.50 6.69 25.82
C GLU A 357 11.21 7.40 26.25
N ALA A 358 10.12 6.66 26.47
CA ALA A 358 8.87 7.22 26.98
C ALA A 358 9.03 7.80 28.40
N GLN A 359 9.81 7.14 29.26
CA GLN A 359 10.10 7.66 30.61
C GLN A 359 10.98 8.92 30.57
N LEU A 360 11.94 8.96 29.64
CA LEU A 360 12.77 10.14 29.40
C LEU A 360 11.91 11.32 28.94
N TYR A 361 11.00 11.09 28.02
CA TYR A 361 10.08 12.13 27.55
C TYR A 361 9.12 12.62 28.63
N ASP A 362 8.62 11.74 29.49
CA ASP A 362 7.83 12.16 30.68
C ASP A 362 8.64 13.00 31.64
N LEU A 363 9.90 12.59 31.92
CA LEU A 363 10.82 13.37 32.74
C LEU A 363 11.05 14.77 32.15
N ASN A 364 11.40 14.87 30.88
CA ASN A 364 11.74 16.13 30.24
C ASN A 364 10.52 17.09 30.17
N LYS A 365 9.31 16.56 29.90
CA LYS A 365 8.06 17.35 30.00
C LYS A 365 7.87 17.94 31.43
N ARG A 366 8.07 17.14 32.45
CA ARG A 366 7.96 17.59 33.88
C ARG A 366 8.98 18.66 34.22
N LEU A 367 10.22 18.46 33.79
CA LEU A 367 11.30 19.45 33.97
C LEU A 367 10.96 20.76 33.26
N LEU A 368 10.54 20.74 32.00
CA LEU A 368 10.13 21.94 31.29
C LEU A 368 8.92 22.62 31.99
N LYS A 369 7.91 21.83 32.40
CA LYS A 369 6.75 22.33 33.14
C LYS A 369 7.15 23.03 34.45
N SER A 370 8.15 22.53 35.15
CA SER A 370 8.60 23.15 36.41
C SER A 370 9.15 24.57 36.23
N VAL A 371 9.74 24.86 35.05
CA VAL A 371 10.20 26.19 34.64
C VAL A 371 9.05 27.04 34.11
N LEU A 372 8.28 26.52 33.16
CA LEU A 372 7.23 27.29 32.50
C LEU A 372 5.98 27.51 33.35
N GLN A 373 5.77 26.71 34.40
CA GLN A 373 4.71 26.85 35.39
C GLN A 373 3.30 27.09 34.79
N ASP A 374 2.70 28.24 35.09
CA ASP A 374 1.36 28.64 34.63
C ASP A 374 1.31 29.12 33.15
N ALA A 375 2.48 29.28 32.53
CA ALA A 375 2.56 29.63 31.11
C ALA A 375 2.11 28.47 30.15
N VAL A 376 2.10 27.23 30.67
CA VAL A 376 1.60 26.04 29.96
C VAL A 376 0.60 25.24 30.81
N PRO A 377 -0.34 24.49 30.24
CA PRO A 377 -1.28 23.69 31.01
C PRO A 377 -0.57 22.49 31.69
N PRO A 378 -1.27 21.67 32.50
CA PRO A 378 -0.77 20.38 32.95
C PRO A 378 -0.28 19.53 31.79
N ILE A 379 0.79 18.74 32.00
CA ILE A 379 1.48 17.99 30.91
C ILE A 379 0.57 17.01 30.17
N GLU A 380 -0.47 16.51 30.83
CA GLU A 380 -1.48 15.58 30.22
C GLU A 380 -2.35 16.27 29.16
N LYS A 381 -2.34 17.62 29.15
CA LYS A 381 -3.11 18.42 28.17
C LYS A 381 -2.29 18.92 26.98
N TRP A 382 -0.97 18.73 27.01
CA TRP A 382 -0.11 19.24 25.93
C TRP A 382 -0.44 18.59 24.60
N GLY A 383 -0.70 19.42 23.59
CA GLY A 383 -1.00 18.98 22.23
C GLY A 383 -2.25 18.11 22.09
N ASN A 384 -3.22 18.23 23.01
CA ASN A 384 -4.44 17.44 22.97
C ASN A 384 -5.38 17.82 21.81
N ALA A 385 -5.31 19.07 21.34
CA ALA A 385 -6.15 19.53 20.24
C ALA A 385 -6.00 18.64 19.00
N ASP A 386 -4.77 18.28 18.63
CA ASP A 386 -4.43 17.43 17.48
C ASP A 386 -4.29 15.94 17.83
N SER A 387 -4.75 15.50 18.99
CA SER A 387 -4.64 14.11 19.43
C SER A 387 -5.89 13.64 20.18
N THR A 388 -5.87 13.62 21.47
CA THR A 388 -6.97 13.05 22.29
C THR A 388 -8.32 13.76 22.10
N ASP A 389 -8.33 15.08 21.91
CA ASP A 389 -9.57 15.83 21.68
C ASP A 389 -10.08 15.61 20.25
N LEU A 390 -9.19 15.54 19.28
CA LEU A 390 -9.56 15.16 17.91
C LEU A 390 -10.19 13.76 17.86
N LEU A 391 -9.62 12.76 18.56
CA LEU A 391 -10.23 11.42 18.64
C LEU A 391 -11.62 11.43 19.28
N LYS A 392 -11.86 12.28 20.29
CA LYS A 392 -13.18 12.43 20.91
C LYS A 392 -14.19 12.97 19.91
N ASP A 393 -13.79 14.00 19.15
CA ASP A 393 -14.65 14.64 18.15
C ASP A 393 -14.95 13.71 17.00
N MET A 394 -13.97 12.97 16.48
CA MET A 394 -14.17 11.92 15.47
C MET A 394 -15.19 10.88 15.95
N LYS A 395 -15.06 10.40 17.19
CA LYS A 395 -16.01 9.43 17.76
C LYS A 395 -17.40 10.03 17.94
N ALA A 396 -17.49 11.27 18.45
CA ALA A 396 -18.75 11.99 18.61
C ALA A 396 -19.46 12.27 17.28
N ALA A 397 -18.70 12.50 16.20
CA ALA A 397 -19.22 12.65 14.84
C ALA A 397 -19.79 11.35 14.26
N GLY A 398 -19.50 10.19 14.86
CA GLY A 398 -20.05 8.89 14.45
C GLY A 398 -19.06 7.96 13.76
N ILE A 399 -17.76 8.24 13.75
CA ILE A 399 -16.75 7.32 13.25
C ILE A 399 -16.61 6.17 14.27
N THR A 400 -17.16 5.01 13.94
CA THR A 400 -17.15 3.83 14.82
C THR A 400 -15.85 3.06 14.75
N ASN A 401 -15.29 2.87 13.55
CA ASN A 401 -14.04 2.21 13.24
C ASN A 401 -13.15 3.18 12.48
N ALA A 402 -11.85 3.12 12.71
CA ALA A 402 -10.85 3.86 11.94
C ALA A 402 -9.50 3.13 12.02
N TRP A 403 -8.69 3.28 10.98
CA TRP A 403 -7.26 3.01 11.05
C TRP A 403 -6.52 4.36 11.17
N ILE A 404 -5.60 4.45 12.13
CA ILE A 404 -4.84 5.67 12.41
C ILE A 404 -3.35 5.37 12.26
N GLY A 405 -2.70 6.04 11.31
CA GLY A 405 -1.26 5.98 11.10
C GLY A 405 -0.52 7.14 11.78
N LEU A 406 0.54 6.81 12.48
CA LEU A 406 1.48 7.77 13.06
C LEU A 406 2.77 7.84 12.24
N PRO A 407 3.50 8.97 12.27
CA PRO A 407 4.73 9.13 11.49
C PRO A 407 5.84 8.14 11.87
N ASP A 408 5.92 7.77 13.15
CA ASP A 408 6.73 6.71 13.72
C ASP A 408 6.31 6.45 15.19
N TRP A 409 6.95 5.48 15.83
CA TRP A 409 6.64 5.07 17.21
C TRP A 409 6.94 6.14 18.28
N THR A 410 7.84 7.08 18.03
CA THR A 410 8.19 8.12 19.02
C THR A 410 7.03 9.08 19.27
N ALA A 411 6.12 9.24 18.29
CA ALA A 411 4.88 9.99 18.50
C ALA A 411 4.02 9.38 19.63
N ALA A 412 4.03 8.05 19.77
CA ALA A 412 3.34 7.36 20.86
C ALA A 412 4.02 7.60 22.22
N TYR A 413 5.34 7.64 22.27
CA TYR A 413 6.08 7.93 23.50
C TYR A 413 5.83 9.34 24.03
N MET A 414 5.65 10.29 23.11
CA MET A 414 5.29 11.66 23.47
C MET A 414 3.93 11.75 24.17
N LYS A 415 2.98 10.87 23.75
CA LYS A 415 1.58 10.89 24.21
C LYS A 415 1.01 9.46 24.39
N PRO A 416 1.45 8.70 25.40
CA PRO A 416 0.96 7.32 25.60
C PRO A 416 -0.56 7.23 25.80
N ALA A 417 -1.16 8.21 26.48
CA ALA A 417 -2.61 8.26 26.69
C ALA A 417 -3.42 8.37 25.41
N PHE A 418 -2.85 8.93 24.34
CA PHE A 418 -3.49 9.01 23.03
C PHE A 418 -3.65 7.61 22.39
N ILE A 419 -2.62 6.76 22.51
CA ILE A 419 -2.64 5.39 22.02
C ILE A 419 -3.72 4.58 22.72
N GLN A 420 -3.75 4.66 24.06
CA GLN A 420 -4.77 3.99 24.87
C GLN A 420 -6.18 4.45 24.49
N GLN A 421 -6.39 5.76 24.35
CA GLN A 421 -7.70 6.29 23.97
C GLN A 421 -8.14 5.87 22.57
N ALA A 422 -7.23 5.72 21.60
CA ALA A 422 -7.57 5.17 20.29
C ALA A 422 -8.07 3.72 20.40
N ASN A 423 -7.36 2.89 21.16
CA ASN A 423 -7.77 1.52 21.46
C ASN A 423 -9.15 1.45 22.14
N ASP A 424 -9.39 2.28 23.18
CA ASP A 424 -10.65 2.33 23.94
C ASP A 424 -11.83 2.74 23.06
N LYS A 425 -11.59 3.48 21.98
CA LYS A 425 -12.59 3.85 20.98
C LYS A 425 -12.85 2.78 19.92
N GLY A 426 -12.07 1.69 19.93
CA GLY A 426 -12.15 0.60 18.95
C GLY A 426 -11.40 0.88 17.65
N TYR A 427 -10.48 1.83 17.65
CA TYR A 427 -9.67 2.16 16.47
C TYR A 427 -8.41 1.28 16.38
N LEU A 428 -7.93 1.07 15.16
CA LEU A 428 -6.58 0.60 14.92
C LEU A 428 -5.63 1.79 14.96
N ILE A 429 -4.51 1.63 15.68
CA ILE A 429 -3.46 2.64 15.72
C ILE A 429 -2.11 2.00 15.40
N ALA A 430 -1.46 2.53 14.38
CA ALA A 430 -0.25 1.99 13.79
C ALA A 430 0.91 2.97 13.86
N SER A 431 2.10 2.46 14.14
CA SER A 431 3.34 3.12 13.78
C SER A 431 3.71 2.83 12.34
N TYR A 432 4.25 3.84 11.63
CA TYR A 432 5.07 3.61 10.47
C TYR A 432 6.45 3.13 10.89
N ASP A 433 7.00 2.14 10.17
CA ASP A 433 8.39 1.70 10.29
C ASP A 433 8.94 1.30 8.91
N SER A 434 10.25 1.35 8.76
CA SER A 434 10.96 0.95 7.55
C SER A 434 12.22 0.15 7.91
N TYR A 435 12.45 -0.92 7.17
CA TYR A 435 13.61 -1.79 7.33
C TYR A 435 14.48 -1.85 6.07
N HIS A 436 14.24 -0.91 5.16
CA HIS A 436 14.83 -0.90 3.82
C HIS A 436 16.23 -0.29 3.81
N SER A 437 16.39 0.90 4.41
CA SER A 437 17.67 1.62 4.45
C SER A 437 18.28 1.61 5.83
N ILE A 438 19.63 1.65 5.89
CA ILE A 438 20.39 1.82 7.12
C ILE A 438 21.36 2.99 7.00
N HIS A 439 21.41 3.84 8.02
CA HIS A 439 22.34 4.95 8.14
C HIS A 439 23.45 4.63 9.13
N LYS A 440 24.65 5.16 8.90
CA LYS A 440 25.79 4.99 9.79
C LYS A 440 25.67 5.86 11.03
N GLU A 441 25.22 7.10 10.84
CA GLU A 441 25.11 8.10 11.90
C GLU A 441 23.64 8.26 12.31
N GLU A 442 23.43 8.53 13.60
CA GLU A 442 22.11 8.77 14.14
C GLU A 442 21.51 10.07 13.60
N ASN A 443 20.27 10.00 13.18
CA ASN A 443 19.47 11.14 12.76
C ASN A 443 18.08 11.03 13.40
N GLN A 444 17.74 11.95 14.32
CA GLN A 444 16.46 11.96 15.01
C GLN A 444 15.25 12.12 14.07
N ASP A 445 15.47 12.71 12.90
CA ASP A 445 14.40 12.90 11.91
C ASP A 445 14.21 11.68 11.01
N TRP A 446 15.13 10.68 11.11
CA TRP A 446 15.06 9.45 10.31
C TRP A 446 15.42 8.21 11.16
N ASN A 447 14.73 8.07 12.27
CA ASN A 447 14.96 7.01 13.25
C ASN A 447 14.73 5.60 12.69
N THR A 448 13.86 5.44 11.67
CA THR A 448 13.58 4.14 11.02
C THR A 448 14.80 3.55 10.31
N ALA A 449 15.75 4.38 9.88
CA ALA A 449 17.00 3.93 9.26
C ALA A 449 18.14 3.67 10.27
N ILE A 450 17.87 3.75 11.57
CA ILE A 450 18.85 3.52 12.65
C ILE A 450 18.53 2.20 13.35
N PHE A 451 19.52 1.33 13.45
CA PHE A 451 19.43 0.07 14.21
C PHE A 451 20.41 0.09 15.37
N GLU A 452 20.08 -0.62 16.45
CA GLU A 452 20.94 -0.76 17.63
C GLU A 452 22.24 -1.48 17.23
N ASP A 453 22.12 -2.56 16.46
CA ASP A 453 23.31 -3.25 15.91
C ASP A 453 23.97 -2.42 14.81
N LYS A 454 24.99 -1.64 15.22
CA LYS A 454 25.76 -0.79 14.29
C LYS A 454 26.60 -1.59 13.28
N SER A 455 26.84 -2.88 13.54
CA SER A 455 27.60 -3.74 12.62
C SER A 455 26.87 -4.03 11.31
N LEU A 456 25.54 -3.93 11.29
CA LEU A 456 24.71 -4.13 10.09
C LEU A 456 25.13 -3.22 8.93
N TYR A 457 25.55 -1.98 9.22
CA TYR A 457 25.93 -1.04 8.18
C TYR A 457 27.10 -1.55 7.31
N GLU A 458 28.06 -2.19 7.90
CA GLU A 458 29.22 -2.74 7.17
C GLU A 458 28.96 -4.19 6.70
N ASN A 459 28.28 -5.01 7.51
CA ASN A 459 28.23 -6.45 7.33
C ASN A 459 26.94 -6.99 6.71
N ALA A 460 25.89 -6.15 6.56
CA ALA A 460 24.57 -6.61 6.13
C ALA A 460 23.95 -5.75 5.02
N THR A 461 24.75 -5.03 4.25
CA THR A 461 24.26 -4.15 3.20
C THR A 461 24.54 -4.71 1.81
N ILE A 462 23.57 -4.52 0.90
CA ILE A 462 23.56 -5.07 -0.44
C ILE A 462 24.75 -4.58 -1.27
N THR A 463 25.39 -5.49 -1.95
CA THR A 463 26.48 -5.26 -2.91
C THR A 463 25.98 -5.56 -4.32
N LYS A 464 26.12 -4.60 -5.23
CA LYS A 464 25.75 -4.74 -6.64
C LYS A 464 26.73 -5.68 -7.39
N LYS A 465 26.37 -6.12 -8.59
CA LYS A 465 27.22 -6.95 -9.48
C LYS A 465 28.59 -6.31 -9.77
N ASN A 466 28.70 -4.97 -9.76
CA ASN A 466 29.95 -4.25 -9.95
C ASN A 466 30.83 -4.10 -8.69
N GLY A 467 30.38 -4.66 -7.55
CA GLY A 467 31.10 -4.61 -6.26
C GLY A 467 30.79 -3.37 -5.41
N GLU A 468 30.01 -2.41 -5.89
CA GLU A 468 29.62 -1.23 -5.11
C GLU A 468 28.48 -1.55 -4.14
N LYS A 469 28.44 -0.87 -2.97
CA LYS A 469 27.31 -0.93 -2.08
C LYS A 469 26.08 -0.21 -2.70
N LYS A 470 24.91 -0.82 -2.62
CA LYS A 470 23.67 -0.19 -3.07
C LYS A 470 23.30 0.93 -2.09
N ALA A 471 23.12 2.15 -2.61
CA ALA A 471 22.70 3.29 -1.80
C ALA A 471 21.27 3.12 -1.29
N GLY A 472 21.00 3.60 -0.08
CA GLY A 472 19.67 3.67 0.49
C GLY A 472 18.80 4.77 -0.14
N PHE A 473 17.60 4.95 0.41
CA PHE A 473 16.62 5.92 -0.10
C PHE A 473 17.22 7.34 -0.19
N LEU A 474 16.90 8.05 -1.28
CA LEU A 474 17.45 9.38 -1.62
C LEU A 474 19.00 9.43 -1.64
N GLN A 475 19.66 8.33 -1.98
CA GLN A 475 21.13 8.18 -2.00
C GLN A 475 21.76 8.40 -0.61
N ARG A 476 20.99 8.15 0.47
CA ARG A 476 21.46 8.25 1.85
C ARG A 476 21.63 6.86 2.45
N GLY A 477 22.73 6.68 3.19
CA GLY A 477 23.06 5.39 3.78
C GLY A 477 23.21 4.27 2.73
N ARG A 478 22.86 3.06 3.12
CA ARG A 478 22.96 1.86 2.29
C ARG A 478 21.66 1.07 2.35
N LEU A 479 21.40 0.26 1.33
CA LEU A 479 20.29 -0.67 1.31
C LEU A 479 20.61 -1.89 2.16
N LEU A 480 19.72 -2.24 3.10
CA LEU A 480 19.91 -3.34 4.02
C LEU A 480 19.46 -4.66 3.39
N ASN A 481 20.25 -5.71 3.52
CA ASN A 481 19.86 -7.05 3.09
C ASN A 481 18.84 -7.63 4.07
N PRO A 482 17.60 -7.92 3.65
CA PRO A 482 16.55 -8.37 4.57
C PRO A 482 16.80 -9.76 5.16
N THR A 483 17.63 -10.60 4.51
CA THR A 483 17.95 -11.93 5.03
C THR A 483 18.78 -11.88 6.32
N LEU A 484 19.42 -10.75 6.61
CA LEU A 484 20.28 -10.55 7.77
C LEU A 484 19.65 -9.65 8.85
N SER A 485 18.56 -8.95 8.54
CA SER A 485 18.02 -7.89 9.41
C SER A 485 16.97 -8.35 10.42
N LEU A 486 16.37 -9.54 10.27
CA LEU A 486 15.27 -9.98 11.13
C LEU A 486 15.60 -9.98 12.65
N PRO A 487 16.78 -10.36 13.13
CA PRO A 487 17.12 -10.25 14.55
C PRO A 487 17.05 -8.80 15.06
N SER A 488 17.51 -7.83 14.28
CA SER A 488 17.50 -6.42 14.65
C SER A 488 16.08 -5.80 14.53
N VAL A 489 15.26 -6.31 13.62
CA VAL A 489 13.83 -5.97 13.59
C VAL A 489 13.14 -6.48 14.85
N LYS A 490 13.40 -7.70 15.28
CA LYS A 490 12.87 -8.27 16.53
C LYS A 490 13.27 -7.43 17.73
N GLN A 491 14.55 -7.08 17.84
CA GLN A 491 15.07 -6.23 18.92
C GLN A 491 14.37 -4.88 18.94
N ARG A 492 14.28 -4.18 17.79
CA ARG A 492 13.56 -2.88 17.69
C ARG A 492 12.10 -3.01 18.16
N MET A 493 11.39 -4.03 17.70
CA MET A 493 10.00 -4.25 18.12
C MET A 493 9.88 -4.49 19.61
N ASP A 494 10.80 -5.26 20.22
CA ASP A 494 10.81 -5.51 21.66
C ASP A 494 11.10 -4.21 22.46
N GLU A 495 12.03 -3.39 21.99
CA GLU A 495 12.34 -2.09 22.58
C GLU A 495 11.12 -1.15 22.51
N ILE A 496 10.45 -1.06 21.35
CA ILE A 496 9.26 -0.24 21.19
C ILE A 496 8.17 -0.68 22.16
N MET A 497 7.88 -1.99 22.22
CA MET A 497 6.82 -2.52 23.09
C MET A 497 7.16 -2.40 24.58
N SER A 498 8.46 -2.36 24.95
CA SER A 498 8.89 -2.15 26.34
C SER A 498 8.57 -0.76 26.90
N ASN A 499 8.16 0.17 26.06
CA ASN A 499 7.75 1.53 26.43
C ASN A 499 6.26 1.64 26.85
N ASP A 500 5.58 0.52 27.11
CA ASP A 500 4.18 0.47 27.52
C ASP A 500 3.21 1.16 26.53
N VAL A 501 3.51 1.08 25.23
CA VAL A 501 2.65 1.60 24.18
C VAL A 501 1.89 0.45 23.49
N ALA A 502 0.59 0.48 23.56
CA ALA A 502 -0.29 -0.59 23.10
C ALA A 502 -0.71 -0.39 21.63
N PHE A 503 0.23 -0.44 20.69
CA PHE A 503 -0.12 -0.54 19.26
C PHE A 503 -0.89 -1.82 18.99
N ASN A 504 -1.90 -1.76 18.12
CA ASN A 504 -2.67 -2.91 17.63
C ASN A 504 -2.58 -3.09 16.11
N SER A 505 -1.86 -2.17 15.42
CA SER A 505 -1.56 -2.25 14.00
C SER A 505 -0.13 -1.77 13.74
N TRP A 506 0.42 -2.16 12.60
CA TRP A 506 1.77 -1.78 12.15
C TRP A 506 1.78 -1.54 10.66
N PHE A 507 2.42 -0.46 10.23
CA PHE A 507 2.56 -0.12 8.83
C PHE A 507 4.04 -0.20 8.42
N ILE A 508 4.32 -1.05 7.43
CA ILE A 508 5.69 -1.34 6.97
C ILE A 508 5.89 -0.71 5.59
N ASP A 509 6.93 0.09 5.49
CA ASP A 509 7.36 0.72 4.26
C ASP A 509 7.95 -0.30 3.28
N VAL A 510 7.62 -0.22 2.00
CA VAL A 510 8.13 -0.95 0.82
C VAL A 510 8.22 -2.48 0.87
N ASP A 511 7.94 -3.15 2.00
CA ASP A 511 8.11 -4.60 2.08
C ASP A 511 7.17 -5.38 1.14
N ALA A 512 5.99 -4.82 0.85
CA ALA A 512 5.03 -5.41 -0.08
C ALA A 512 5.06 -4.77 -1.47
N ALA A 513 6.08 -3.97 -1.79
CA ALA A 513 6.14 -3.21 -3.05
C ALA A 513 6.79 -3.99 -4.21
N GLY A 514 7.46 -5.11 -3.95
CA GLY A 514 8.13 -5.87 -5.02
C GLY A 514 9.51 -5.33 -5.42
N ASP A 515 10.06 -4.35 -4.71
CA ASP A 515 11.47 -3.93 -4.85
C ASP A 515 12.39 -5.01 -4.26
N PHE A 516 12.66 -6.04 -5.04
CA PHE A 516 13.57 -7.13 -4.67
C PHE A 516 14.97 -6.86 -5.18
N ASN A 517 15.97 -7.44 -4.48
CA ASN A 517 17.36 -7.14 -4.77
C ASN A 517 18.22 -8.38 -4.73
N ASP A 518 19.02 -8.56 -5.80
CA ASP A 518 20.15 -9.45 -5.78
C ASP A 518 21.31 -8.83 -4.97
N ASP A 519 21.93 -9.61 -4.09
CA ASP A 519 23.12 -9.23 -3.35
C ASP A 519 24.31 -10.08 -3.76
N TYR A 520 25.32 -9.49 -4.35
CA TYR A 520 26.52 -10.14 -4.85
C TYR A 520 27.67 -10.17 -3.82
N SER A 521 27.40 -9.85 -2.55
CA SER A 521 28.40 -10.01 -1.49
C SER A 521 28.81 -11.48 -1.34
N PRO A 522 30.11 -11.79 -1.36
CA PRO A 522 30.55 -13.18 -1.15
C PRO A 522 30.15 -13.73 0.22
N GLU A 523 30.05 -12.86 1.24
CA GLU A 523 29.75 -13.22 2.61
C GLU A 523 28.26 -13.55 2.83
N HIS A 524 27.38 -12.98 1.98
CA HIS A 524 25.93 -13.11 2.15
C HIS A 524 25.19 -13.00 0.82
N THR A 525 25.65 -13.71 -0.19
CA THR A 525 25.01 -13.76 -1.51
C THR A 525 23.53 -14.08 -1.37
N THR A 526 22.66 -13.22 -1.93
CA THR A 526 21.21 -13.32 -1.80
C THR A 526 20.55 -13.07 -3.16
N THR A 527 19.58 -13.90 -3.53
CA THR A 527 18.77 -13.71 -4.74
C THR A 527 17.52 -12.91 -4.43
N GLU A 528 16.88 -12.30 -5.45
CA GLU A 528 15.58 -11.62 -5.30
C GLU A 528 14.52 -12.51 -4.65
N ALA A 529 14.52 -13.82 -4.95
CA ALA A 529 13.59 -14.76 -4.32
C ALA A 529 13.85 -14.92 -2.81
N GLN A 530 15.12 -14.89 -2.38
CA GLN A 530 15.49 -14.94 -0.95
C GLN A 530 15.18 -13.59 -0.27
N ASP A 531 15.39 -12.47 -0.95
CA ASP A 531 14.99 -11.12 -0.49
C ASP A 531 13.48 -11.07 -0.21
N MET A 532 12.65 -11.47 -1.18
CA MET A 532 11.19 -11.56 -1.00
C MET A 532 10.82 -12.42 0.22
N LYS A 533 11.41 -13.62 0.32
CA LYS A 533 11.13 -14.55 1.42
C LYS A 533 11.48 -13.93 2.78
N ALA A 534 12.56 -13.17 2.87
CA ALA A 534 12.97 -12.50 4.11
C ALA A 534 12.04 -11.33 4.47
N LYS A 535 11.56 -10.54 3.49
CA LYS A 535 10.55 -9.50 3.68
C LYS A 535 9.23 -10.11 4.18
N LEU A 536 8.77 -11.20 3.58
CA LEU A 536 7.59 -11.93 4.05
C LEU A 536 7.78 -12.44 5.50
N ALA A 537 8.93 -13.01 5.82
CA ALA A 537 9.20 -13.55 7.16
C ALA A 537 9.12 -12.47 8.25
N ARG A 538 9.57 -11.23 7.99
CA ARG A 538 9.45 -10.15 8.97
C ARG A 538 8.04 -9.59 9.09
N MET A 539 7.27 -9.51 7.99
CA MET A 539 5.85 -9.18 8.05
C MET A 539 5.06 -10.23 8.83
N ASP A 540 5.33 -11.51 8.57
CA ASP A 540 4.71 -12.64 9.27
C ASP A 540 5.08 -12.64 10.76
N TYR A 541 6.31 -12.34 11.13
CA TYR A 541 6.74 -12.16 12.52
C TYR A 541 5.89 -11.10 13.24
N ILE A 542 5.70 -9.93 12.62
CA ILE A 542 4.93 -8.83 13.20
C ILE A 542 3.45 -9.22 13.31
N ARG A 543 2.90 -9.90 12.30
CA ARG A 543 1.52 -10.41 12.32
C ARG A 543 1.32 -11.50 13.37
N ASP A 544 2.18 -12.52 13.39
CA ASP A 544 1.94 -13.78 14.10
C ASP A 544 2.50 -13.78 15.52
N GLU A 545 3.70 -13.23 15.74
CA GLU A 545 4.32 -13.19 17.07
C GLU A 545 3.91 -11.93 17.83
N LYS A 546 3.84 -10.76 17.19
CA LYS A 546 3.42 -9.51 17.83
C LYS A 546 1.91 -9.29 17.83
N LYS A 547 1.15 -10.11 17.07
CA LYS A 547 -0.32 -10.05 16.97
C LYS A 547 -0.85 -8.69 16.52
N LEU A 548 -0.11 -8.01 15.64
CA LEU A 548 -0.50 -6.72 15.08
C LEU A 548 -1.22 -6.88 13.75
N VAL A 549 -2.16 -5.98 13.45
CA VAL A 549 -2.76 -5.88 12.12
C VAL A 549 -1.76 -5.20 11.20
N VAL A 550 -1.19 -5.96 10.26
CA VAL A 550 -0.11 -5.49 9.39
C VAL A 550 -0.65 -4.89 8.10
N GLY A 551 -0.15 -3.72 7.76
CA GLY A 551 -0.29 -3.09 6.45
C GLY A 551 1.05 -2.70 5.87
N SER A 552 1.09 -2.41 4.56
CA SER A 552 2.33 -1.98 3.89
C SER A 552 2.07 -0.98 2.78
N GLU A 553 3.13 -0.29 2.39
CA GLU A 553 3.14 0.47 1.13
C GLU A 553 3.00 -0.49 -0.06
N THR A 554 2.30 -0.01 -1.10
CA THR A 554 1.92 -0.75 -2.31
C THR A 554 0.98 -1.92 -1.99
N GLY A 555 1.47 -3.16 -1.84
CA GLY A 555 0.66 -4.34 -1.52
C GLY A 555 0.49 -5.31 -2.67
N ASN A 556 1.55 -5.56 -3.44
CA ASN A 556 1.56 -6.54 -4.52
C ASN A 556 1.21 -7.94 -3.99
N ASP A 557 0.63 -8.75 -4.82
CA ASP A 557 -0.09 -9.97 -4.44
C ASP A 557 0.76 -11.04 -3.74
N PHE A 558 2.08 -11.06 -3.94
CA PHE A 558 2.98 -11.95 -3.22
C PHE A 558 2.89 -11.77 -1.69
N ALA A 559 2.54 -10.55 -1.23
CA ALA A 559 2.40 -10.23 0.19
C ALA A 559 0.96 -10.42 0.71
N SER A 560 0.00 -10.80 -0.13
CA SER A 560 -1.43 -10.83 0.20
C SER A 560 -1.78 -11.65 1.46
N ARG A 561 -1.00 -12.69 1.77
CA ARG A 561 -1.17 -13.50 2.97
C ARG A 561 -0.64 -12.82 4.23
N SER A 562 0.40 -11.98 4.11
CA SER A 562 1.11 -11.38 5.24
C SER A 562 0.47 -10.07 5.71
N ILE A 563 -0.21 -9.35 4.82
CA ILE A 563 -0.83 -8.05 5.12
C ILE A 563 -2.35 -8.13 5.11
N SER A 564 -3.02 -7.21 5.84
CA SER A 564 -4.48 -7.07 5.83
C SER A 564 -4.95 -5.85 5.07
N PHE A 565 -4.08 -4.84 4.91
CA PHE A 565 -4.36 -3.64 4.13
C PHE A 565 -3.09 -3.11 3.47
N ALA A 566 -3.27 -2.23 2.48
CA ALA A 566 -2.17 -1.67 1.69
C ALA A 566 -2.47 -0.24 1.24
N HIS A 567 -1.46 0.62 1.18
CA HIS A 567 -1.57 1.98 0.68
C HIS A 567 -0.75 2.16 -0.59
N GLY A 568 -1.41 2.48 -1.70
CA GLY A 568 -0.77 2.74 -3.00
C GLY A 568 -1.23 1.85 -4.16
N ILE A 569 -2.13 0.90 -3.93
CA ILE A 569 -2.68 0.07 -5.04
C ILE A 569 -3.74 0.86 -5.82
N GLU A 570 -4.66 1.56 -5.14
CA GLU A 570 -5.69 2.35 -5.86
C GLU A 570 -5.09 3.57 -6.55
N THR A 571 -4.38 4.41 -5.81
CA THR A 571 -3.59 5.51 -6.39
C THR A 571 -2.15 5.39 -5.90
N PRO A 572 -1.21 4.98 -6.74
CA PRO A 572 0.21 4.88 -6.38
C PRO A 572 0.86 6.26 -6.30
N VAL A 573 2.16 6.31 -6.03
CA VAL A 573 2.94 7.53 -6.19
C VAL A 573 2.92 7.96 -7.65
N ILE A 574 2.41 9.16 -7.90
CA ILE A 574 2.34 9.72 -9.24
C ILE A 574 3.70 10.28 -9.63
N LYS A 575 4.34 9.66 -10.61
CA LYS A 575 5.61 10.04 -11.27
C LYS A 575 6.69 10.58 -10.31
N TRP A 576 7.46 9.67 -9.76
CA TRP A 576 8.58 9.97 -8.84
C TRP A 576 9.58 10.98 -9.35
N ALA A 577 9.87 10.92 -10.64
CA ALA A 577 10.96 11.69 -11.26
C ALA A 577 10.52 13.03 -11.85
N ASP A 578 9.24 13.39 -11.76
CA ASP A 578 8.75 14.65 -12.33
C ASP A 578 9.33 15.85 -11.60
N SER A 579 10.28 16.55 -12.25
CA SER A 579 11.00 17.67 -11.66
C SER A 579 10.11 18.88 -11.38
N ASP A 580 9.04 19.07 -12.17
CA ASP A 580 8.11 20.18 -12.00
C ASP A 580 7.24 19.97 -10.74
N MET A 581 6.81 18.73 -10.49
CA MET A 581 6.10 18.39 -9.26
C MET A 581 7.01 18.33 -8.03
N ARG A 582 8.27 17.94 -8.20
CA ARG A 582 9.17 17.63 -7.07
C ARG A 582 10.14 18.73 -6.68
N LYS A 583 10.57 19.57 -7.61
CA LYS A 583 11.63 20.56 -7.41
C LYS A 583 11.21 22.00 -7.69
N ASN A 584 10.27 22.21 -8.61
CA ASN A 584 9.86 23.55 -9.03
C ASN A 584 8.82 24.14 -8.07
N LYS A 585 9.26 24.86 -7.04
CA LYS A 585 8.39 25.51 -6.05
C LYS A 585 7.40 26.54 -6.64
N GLN A 586 7.62 27.01 -7.88
CA GLN A 586 6.73 27.95 -8.57
C GLN A 586 5.66 27.24 -9.40
N SER A 587 5.76 25.94 -9.58
CA SER A 587 4.76 25.17 -10.31
C SER A 587 3.43 25.10 -9.55
N PRO A 588 2.28 25.25 -10.22
CA PRO A 588 0.99 24.96 -9.61
C PRO A 588 0.85 23.47 -9.20
N TYR A 589 1.60 22.59 -9.85
CA TYR A 589 1.62 21.13 -9.58
C TYR A 589 2.60 20.72 -8.47
N TYR A 590 3.28 21.69 -7.83
CA TYR A 590 4.31 21.39 -6.84
C TYR A 590 3.75 20.64 -5.62
N VAL A 591 4.20 19.43 -5.42
CA VAL A 591 3.92 18.59 -4.24
C VAL A 591 5.11 18.50 -3.28
N GLY A 592 6.30 18.91 -3.73
CA GLY A 592 7.53 18.86 -2.94
C GLY A 592 8.33 17.58 -3.07
N GLY A 593 9.53 17.60 -2.49
CA GLY A 593 10.34 16.38 -2.35
C GLY A 593 9.59 15.33 -1.55
N TYR A 594 9.86 14.07 -1.86
CA TYR A 594 9.12 12.97 -1.26
C TYR A 594 9.26 12.91 0.27
N TRP A 595 10.43 13.26 0.76
CA TRP A 595 10.73 13.42 2.18
C TRP A 595 11.42 14.77 2.41
N SER A 596 11.04 15.47 3.47
CA SER A 596 11.66 16.72 3.88
C SER A 596 11.97 16.71 5.38
N PRO A 597 13.24 16.89 5.78
CA PRO A 597 13.60 16.98 7.18
C PRO A 597 13.03 18.25 7.85
N ALA A 598 12.76 19.30 7.05
CA ALA A 598 12.23 20.58 7.55
C ALA A 598 10.75 20.51 7.98
N GLY A 599 10.12 19.33 7.99
CA GLY A 599 8.81 19.12 8.60
C GLY A 599 7.65 19.86 7.89
N GLU A 600 7.71 20.06 6.58
CA GLU A 600 6.56 20.56 5.80
C GLU A 600 5.35 19.60 5.82
N ILE A 601 5.50 18.47 6.46
CA ILE A 601 4.47 17.52 6.87
C ILE A 601 3.85 18.04 8.19
N PRO A 602 2.53 18.08 8.34
CA PRO A 602 1.48 17.56 7.46
C PRO A 602 0.97 18.51 6.38
N GLU A 603 1.35 19.81 6.38
CA GLU A 603 0.80 20.81 5.45
C GLU A 603 0.89 20.38 3.99
N ARG A 604 2.02 19.76 3.60
CA ARG A 604 2.23 19.26 2.24
C ARG A 604 1.16 18.23 1.82
N TYR A 605 0.78 17.31 2.69
CA TYR A 605 -0.21 16.28 2.38
C TYR A 605 -1.65 16.79 2.40
N LYS A 606 -1.95 17.79 3.22
CA LYS A 606 -3.28 18.43 3.30
C LYS A 606 -3.53 19.40 2.15
N LYS A 607 -2.49 20.07 1.63
CA LYS A 607 -2.64 21.05 0.56
C LYS A 607 -3.13 20.38 -0.73
N GLN A 608 -4.26 20.83 -1.25
CA GLN A 608 -4.75 20.43 -2.56
C GLN A 608 -3.84 20.97 -3.67
N VAL A 609 -3.57 20.12 -4.67
CA VAL A 609 -2.83 20.48 -5.86
C VAL A 609 -3.59 20.03 -7.10
N PRO A 610 -3.54 20.76 -8.23
CA PRO A 610 -4.03 20.23 -9.49
C PRO A 610 -3.14 19.07 -9.95
N ILE A 611 -3.65 18.23 -10.84
CA ILE A 611 -2.91 17.17 -11.49
C ILE A 611 -2.70 17.52 -12.97
N LYS A 612 -1.57 17.12 -13.56
CA LYS A 612 -1.34 17.27 -15.00
C LYS A 612 -2.29 16.37 -15.78
N GLU A 613 -2.74 16.81 -16.94
CA GLU A 613 -3.73 16.10 -17.77
C GLU A 613 -3.27 14.67 -18.12
N GLU A 614 -2.01 14.50 -18.52
CA GLU A 614 -1.42 13.18 -18.77
C GLU A 614 -1.48 12.24 -17.56
N TYR A 615 -1.29 12.73 -16.34
CA TYR A 615 -1.35 11.95 -15.12
C TYR A 615 -2.79 11.73 -14.65
N GLN A 616 -3.69 12.69 -14.90
CA GLN A 616 -5.11 12.51 -14.67
C GLN A 616 -5.64 11.33 -15.51
N HIS A 617 -5.29 11.30 -16.82
CA HIS A 617 -5.64 10.24 -17.75
C HIS A 617 -5.17 8.86 -17.28
N VAL A 618 -3.90 8.74 -16.90
CA VAL A 618 -3.27 7.45 -16.54
C VAL A 618 -3.70 6.97 -15.15
N TYR A 619 -3.75 7.85 -14.15
CA TYR A 619 -3.92 7.45 -12.76
C TYR A 619 -5.34 7.61 -12.23
N ILE A 620 -6.10 8.61 -12.70
CA ILE A 620 -7.37 9.02 -12.08
C ILE A 620 -8.58 8.68 -12.93
N ASP A 621 -8.50 8.83 -14.27
CA ASP A 621 -9.63 8.68 -15.18
C ASP A 621 -10.32 7.31 -15.02
N PRO A 622 -11.61 7.28 -14.67
CA PRO A 622 -12.36 6.04 -14.51
C PRO A 622 -12.50 5.26 -15.82
N ALA A 623 -12.48 5.93 -16.98
CA ALA A 623 -12.63 5.26 -18.28
C ALA A 623 -11.51 4.23 -18.56
N TYR A 624 -10.32 4.46 -18.01
CA TYR A 624 -9.15 3.59 -18.18
C TYR A 624 -8.86 2.72 -16.96
N SER A 625 -9.60 2.89 -15.87
CA SER A 625 -9.42 2.13 -14.64
C SER A 625 -10.21 0.82 -14.67
N LEU A 626 -9.64 -0.24 -14.11
CA LEU A 626 -10.26 -1.55 -13.92
C LEU A 626 -10.01 -2.06 -12.50
N PRO A 627 -10.98 -2.74 -11.85
CA PRO A 627 -10.79 -3.30 -10.51
C PRO A 627 -10.19 -4.73 -10.57
N LEU A 628 -9.12 -4.95 -11.33
CA LEU A 628 -8.53 -6.29 -11.49
C LEU A 628 -8.08 -6.87 -10.14
N TYR A 629 -7.44 -6.05 -9.31
CA TYR A 629 -7.01 -6.47 -7.98
C TYR A 629 -8.20 -6.81 -7.08
N LYS A 630 -9.26 -6.00 -7.10
CA LYS A 630 -10.48 -6.25 -6.32
C LYS A 630 -11.24 -7.50 -6.77
N LEU A 631 -11.27 -7.79 -8.06
CA LEU A 631 -11.88 -9.03 -8.58
C LEU A 631 -11.17 -10.29 -8.04
N VAL A 632 -9.90 -10.18 -7.66
CA VAL A 632 -9.13 -11.28 -7.06
C VAL A 632 -9.12 -11.21 -5.54
N TYR A 633 -8.82 -10.04 -4.95
CA TYR A 633 -8.43 -9.88 -3.54
C TYR A 633 -9.37 -9.00 -2.70
N ASN A 634 -10.58 -8.66 -3.15
CA ASN A 634 -11.48 -7.74 -2.41
C ASN A 634 -11.67 -8.13 -0.94
N ASN A 635 -11.86 -9.42 -0.67
CA ASN A 635 -12.06 -9.96 0.67
C ASN A 635 -10.77 -10.53 1.29
N SER A 636 -9.61 -10.17 0.79
CA SER A 636 -8.28 -10.62 1.24
C SER A 636 -7.39 -9.47 1.70
N VAL A 637 -7.28 -8.41 0.89
CA VAL A 637 -6.46 -7.23 1.17
C VAL A 637 -7.27 -5.96 0.91
N ILE A 638 -7.34 -5.09 1.90
CA ILE A 638 -7.97 -3.78 1.79
C ILE A 638 -6.96 -2.81 1.17
N THR A 639 -7.19 -2.39 -0.07
CA THR A 639 -6.32 -1.47 -0.79
C THR A 639 -6.81 -0.04 -0.68
N SER A 640 -5.91 0.93 -0.57
CA SER A 640 -6.20 2.35 -0.50
C SER A 640 -5.22 3.19 -1.34
N HIS A 641 -5.36 4.51 -1.26
CA HIS A 641 -4.43 5.46 -1.87
C HIS A 641 -3.08 5.44 -1.18
N HIS A 642 -2.03 5.78 -1.90
CA HIS A 642 -0.77 6.16 -1.27
C HIS A 642 -0.98 7.45 -0.43
N TRP A 643 -0.30 7.55 0.72
CA TRP A 643 -0.50 8.69 1.64
C TRP A 643 -0.19 10.05 1.02
N GLU A 644 0.69 10.14 0.04
CA GLU A 644 0.93 11.40 -0.68
C GLU A 644 -0.32 11.88 -1.45
N TRP A 645 -1.18 10.95 -1.86
CA TRP A 645 -2.34 11.19 -2.71
C TRP A 645 -3.66 10.86 -2.00
N GLY A 646 -3.79 11.22 -0.74
CA GLY A 646 -5.01 11.03 0.04
C GLY A 646 -6.27 11.57 -0.67
N SER A 647 -7.46 11.12 -0.24
CA SER A 647 -8.74 11.32 -0.95
C SER A 647 -9.06 12.76 -1.34
N LEU A 648 -8.64 13.74 -0.52
CA LEU A 648 -8.89 15.17 -0.77
C LEU A 648 -7.75 15.90 -1.49
N LYS A 649 -6.68 15.19 -1.89
CA LYS A 649 -5.42 15.80 -2.34
C LYS A 649 -5.50 16.47 -3.71
N ILE A 650 -6.25 15.91 -4.65
CA ILE A 650 -6.26 16.35 -6.05
C ILE A 650 -7.43 17.32 -6.27
N LYS A 651 -7.07 18.57 -6.60
CA LYS A 651 -8.05 19.62 -6.85
C LYS A 651 -8.90 19.28 -8.09
N GLY A 652 -10.22 19.38 -7.93
CA GLY A 652 -11.18 19.06 -9.00
C GLY A 652 -11.55 17.56 -9.10
N GLU A 653 -10.82 16.66 -8.42
CA GLU A 653 -11.04 15.21 -8.54
C GLU A 653 -11.64 14.54 -7.28
N VAL A 654 -11.92 15.32 -6.24
CA VAL A 654 -12.45 14.76 -4.96
C VAL A 654 -13.72 13.94 -5.21
N GLY A 655 -14.68 14.47 -5.97
CA GLY A 655 -15.92 13.76 -6.28
C GLY A 655 -15.71 12.51 -7.12
N THR A 656 -14.83 12.56 -8.14
CA THR A 656 -14.46 11.40 -8.96
C THR A 656 -13.86 10.29 -8.10
N ARG A 657 -12.95 10.65 -7.18
CA ARG A 657 -12.28 9.70 -6.28
C ARG A 657 -13.26 9.08 -5.29
N MET A 658 -14.18 9.85 -4.69
CA MET A 658 -15.24 9.32 -3.83
C MET A 658 -16.15 8.32 -4.54
N LEU A 659 -16.51 8.58 -5.81
CA LEU A 659 -17.29 7.64 -6.61
C LEU A 659 -16.50 6.35 -6.89
N LYS A 660 -15.21 6.47 -7.18
CA LYS A 660 -14.33 5.32 -7.44
C LYS A 660 -14.06 4.51 -6.17
N GLU A 661 -13.89 5.17 -5.02
CA GLU A 661 -13.79 4.54 -3.70
C GLU A 661 -15.03 3.68 -3.37
N LEU A 662 -16.24 4.18 -3.69
CA LEU A 662 -17.47 3.39 -3.57
C LEU A 662 -17.51 2.24 -4.58
N LEU A 663 -17.21 2.52 -5.85
CA LEU A 663 -17.28 1.49 -6.91
C LEU A 663 -16.31 0.33 -6.66
N TYR A 664 -15.09 0.62 -6.19
CA TYR A 664 -14.02 -0.37 -5.97
C TYR A 664 -13.85 -0.77 -4.51
N ASN A 665 -14.74 -0.34 -3.62
CA ASN A 665 -14.66 -0.69 -2.19
C ASN A 665 -13.30 -0.30 -1.56
N VAL A 666 -12.87 0.93 -1.80
CA VAL A 666 -11.58 1.48 -1.33
C VAL A 666 -11.79 2.38 -0.12
N PRO A 667 -11.06 2.20 0.99
CA PRO A 667 -11.10 3.14 2.10
C PRO A 667 -10.59 4.52 1.70
N PRO A 668 -11.33 5.60 2.03
CA PRO A 668 -10.79 6.93 1.92
C PRO A 668 -9.61 7.12 2.88
N LEU A 669 -8.61 7.86 2.43
CA LEU A 669 -7.42 8.19 3.20
C LEU A 669 -7.31 9.69 3.40
N TYR A 670 -7.28 10.10 4.66
CA TYR A 670 -7.26 11.50 5.06
C TYR A 670 -6.02 11.83 5.90
N HIS A 671 -5.51 13.05 5.73
CA HIS A 671 -4.53 13.64 6.62
C HIS A 671 -5.20 14.69 7.49
N VAL A 672 -5.21 14.49 8.79
CA VAL A 672 -5.97 15.35 9.70
C VAL A 672 -5.12 15.92 10.84
N ASP A 673 -5.43 17.14 11.16
CA ASP A 673 -5.16 17.85 12.40
C ASP A 673 -6.42 18.61 12.80
N ARG A 674 -6.39 19.36 13.88
CA ARG A 674 -7.55 20.15 14.34
C ARG A 674 -8.07 21.07 13.23
N LYS A 675 -7.18 21.82 12.59
CA LYS A 675 -7.55 22.81 11.57
C LYS A 675 -8.25 22.16 10.36
N MET A 676 -7.67 21.05 9.89
CA MET A 676 -8.24 20.31 8.75
C MET A 676 -9.57 19.67 9.12
N TRP A 677 -9.66 19.06 10.32
CA TRP A 677 -10.91 18.47 10.79
C TRP A 677 -12.02 19.51 10.89
N ASP A 678 -11.77 20.66 11.50
CA ASP A 678 -12.77 21.73 11.64
C ASP A 678 -13.23 22.28 10.27
N ALA A 679 -12.37 22.25 9.25
CA ALA A 679 -12.70 22.71 7.90
C ALA A 679 -13.49 21.66 7.08
N GLU A 680 -13.12 20.37 7.19
CA GLU A 680 -13.56 19.34 6.24
C GLU A 680 -14.47 18.27 6.87
N GLN A 681 -14.73 18.32 8.19
CA GLN A 681 -15.52 17.28 8.87
C GLN A 681 -16.91 17.06 8.27
N GLU A 682 -17.58 18.11 7.79
CA GLU A 682 -18.91 17.99 7.19
C GLU A 682 -18.86 17.18 5.90
N LEU A 683 -17.90 17.48 5.01
CA LEU A 683 -17.68 16.74 3.78
C LEU A 683 -17.32 15.28 4.08
N ILE A 684 -16.36 15.06 4.97
CA ILE A 684 -15.91 13.73 5.38
C ILE A 684 -17.08 12.94 5.96
N MET A 685 -17.84 13.50 6.90
CA MET A 685 -18.91 12.78 7.56
C MET A 685 -20.12 12.50 6.65
N ASN A 686 -20.44 13.42 5.72
CA ASN A 686 -21.48 13.19 4.73
C ASN A 686 -21.12 12.01 3.82
N TYR A 687 -19.87 11.86 3.47
CA TYR A 687 -19.37 10.71 2.70
C TYR A 687 -19.35 9.42 3.53
N LEU A 688 -18.76 9.45 4.72
CA LEU A 688 -18.59 8.26 5.58
C LEU A 688 -19.92 7.65 6.04
N LYS A 689 -20.99 8.44 6.16
CA LYS A 689 -22.35 7.92 6.45
C LYS A 689 -22.85 6.93 5.39
N VAL A 690 -22.38 7.09 4.15
CA VAL A 690 -22.71 6.18 3.03
C VAL A 690 -21.63 5.11 2.88
N TRP A 691 -20.38 5.53 2.84
CA TRP A 691 -19.25 4.66 2.54
C TRP A 691 -19.00 3.59 3.64
N SER A 692 -18.97 3.96 4.93
CA SER A 692 -18.60 3.03 6.00
C SER A 692 -19.56 1.82 6.12
N PRO A 693 -20.89 1.99 6.10
CA PRO A 693 -21.82 0.86 6.11
C PRO A 693 -21.70 -0.02 4.85
N PHE A 694 -21.50 0.60 3.68
CA PHE A 694 -21.27 -0.11 2.43
C PHE A 694 -19.98 -0.94 2.50
N HIS A 695 -18.84 -0.31 2.80
CA HIS A 695 -17.55 -0.98 2.87
C HIS A 695 -17.56 -2.13 3.88
N LYS A 696 -18.20 -1.94 5.04
CA LYS A 696 -18.31 -3.00 6.07
C LYS A 696 -18.94 -4.29 5.54
N LYS A 697 -19.87 -4.20 4.59
CA LYS A 697 -20.48 -5.37 3.94
C LYS A 697 -19.65 -5.86 2.76
N ALA A 698 -19.24 -4.96 1.87
CA ALA A 698 -18.55 -5.29 0.63
C ALA A 698 -17.19 -5.95 0.87
N VAL A 699 -16.43 -5.52 1.89
CA VAL A 699 -15.08 -6.02 2.18
C VAL A 699 -15.04 -7.47 2.64
N GLN A 700 -16.15 -8.00 3.12
CA GLN A 700 -16.28 -9.39 3.56
C GLN A 700 -16.68 -10.34 2.42
N GLN A 701 -16.94 -9.80 1.23
CA GLN A 701 -17.45 -10.55 0.08
C GLN A 701 -16.44 -10.49 -1.07
N GLU A 702 -16.51 -11.45 -1.97
CA GLU A 702 -15.80 -11.37 -3.25
C GLU A 702 -16.45 -10.29 -4.13
N MET A 703 -15.67 -9.54 -4.91
CA MET A 703 -16.20 -8.82 -6.06
C MET A 703 -16.49 -9.85 -7.15
N THR A 704 -17.78 -10.07 -7.46
CA THR A 704 -18.24 -11.16 -8.33
C THR A 704 -18.52 -10.72 -9.76
N ASP A 705 -18.78 -9.43 -9.98
CA ASP A 705 -19.00 -8.88 -11.33
C ASP A 705 -18.54 -7.42 -11.41
N TYR A 706 -18.11 -7.03 -12.60
CA TYR A 706 -17.81 -5.65 -12.96
C TYR A 706 -18.15 -5.42 -14.42
N ARG A 707 -18.86 -4.31 -14.73
CA ARG A 707 -19.28 -3.97 -16.09
C ARG A 707 -19.17 -2.48 -16.35
N VAL A 708 -18.71 -2.15 -17.54
CA VAL A 708 -18.87 -0.82 -18.12
C VAL A 708 -20.22 -0.77 -18.81
N LEU A 709 -21.06 0.21 -18.46
CA LEU A 709 -22.45 0.30 -18.90
C LEU A 709 -22.67 1.33 -20.00
N SER A 710 -21.74 2.27 -20.21
CA SER A 710 -21.83 3.34 -21.21
C SER A 710 -20.67 3.28 -22.22
N GLU A 711 -20.88 3.78 -23.43
CA GLU A 711 -19.86 3.78 -24.50
C GLU A 711 -18.63 4.63 -24.13
N ASP A 712 -18.84 5.76 -23.46
CA ASP A 712 -17.78 6.62 -22.94
C ASP A 712 -17.06 6.06 -21.72
N ARG A 713 -17.49 4.86 -21.24
CA ARG A 713 -16.97 4.15 -20.08
C ARG A 713 -17.11 4.89 -18.75
N LEU A 714 -17.91 5.93 -18.69
CA LEU A 714 -18.13 6.76 -17.49
C LEU A 714 -19.26 6.26 -16.58
N VAL A 715 -20.02 5.24 -16.99
CA VAL A 715 -20.99 4.57 -16.12
C VAL A 715 -20.56 3.13 -15.93
N GLN A 716 -20.32 2.76 -14.68
CA GLN A 716 -19.73 1.47 -14.33
C GLN A 716 -20.49 0.83 -13.17
N LYS A 717 -20.52 -0.49 -13.15
CA LYS A 717 -21.20 -1.30 -12.14
C LYS A 717 -20.24 -2.30 -11.53
N ALA A 718 -20.26 -2.44 -10.21
CA ALA A 718 -19.60 -3.51 -9.48
C ALA A 718 -20.62 -4.28 -8.64
N VAL A 719 -20.40 -5.58 -8.44
CA VAL A 719 -21.21 -6.47 -7.61
C VAL A 719 -20.32 -7.16 -6.58
N TYR A 720 -20.78 -7.18 -5.34
CA TYR A 720 -20.13 -7.84 -4.21
C TYR A 720 -21.05 -8.95 -3.68
N GLY A 721 -20.55 -10.19 -3.68
CA GLY A 721 -21.40 -11.36 -3.38
C GLY A 721 -22.57 -11.46 -4.35
N ASP A 722 -23.76 -11.73 -3.81
CA ASP A 722 -24.96 -11.99 -4.61
C ASP A 722 -25.82 -10.71 -4.79
N ASP A 723 -25.93 -9.86 -3.76
CA ASP A 723 -26.98 -8.83 -3.67
C ASP A 723 -26.49 -7.39 -3.56
N LEU A 724 -25.22 -7.16 -3.21
CA LEU A 724 -24.71 -5.82 -3.01
C LEU A 724 -24.10 -5.27 -4.31
N GLN A 725 -24.67 -4.18 -4.83
CA GLN A 725 -24.27 -3.59 -6.10
C GLN A 725 -23.98 -2.11 -5.94
N VAL A 726 -23.04 -1.60 -6.72
CA VAL A 726 -22.77 -0.18 -6.89
C VAL A 726 -22.77 0.18 -8.36
N ILE A 727 -23.54 1.20 -8.74
CA ILE A 727 -23.49 1.78 -10.08
C ILE A 727 -22.98 3.20 -9.92
N ALA A 728 -21.77 3.46 -10.39
CA ALA A 728 -21.16 4.79 -10.37
C ALA A 728 -21.32 5.48 -11.74
N ASN A 729 -21.84 6.67 -11.74
CA ASN A 729 -21.96 7.55 -12.90
C ASN A 729 -20.99 8.72 -12.74
N PHE A 730 -19.88 8.66 -13.43
CA PHE A 730 -18.85 9.70 -13.46
C PHE A 730 -19.18 10.83 -14.45
N SER A 731 -20.16 10.63 -15.33
CA SER A 731 -20.54 11.58 -16.37
C SER A 731 -21.35 12.78 -15.83
N GLN A 732 -21.52 13.78 -16.66
CA GLN A 732 -22.33 14.99 -16.35
C GLN A 732 -23.82 14.82 -16.72
N GLN A 733 -24.25 13.61 -17.10
CA GLN A 733 -25.62 13.33 -17.52
C GLN A 733 -26.21 12.17 -16.72
N ASP A 734 -27.52 12.21 -16.48
CA ASP A 734 -28.25 11.10 -15.87
C ASP A 734 -28.20 9.88 -16.81
N PHE A 735 -28.05 8.71 -16.24
CA PHE A 735 -28.01 7.44 -16.96
C PHE A 735 -29.16 6.53 -16.49
N THR A 736 -29.82 5.83 -17.39
CA THR A 736 -30.90 4.89 -17.04
C THR A 736 -30.39 3.45 -17.23
N TYR A 737 -30.43 2.68 -16.15
CA TYR A 737 -30.08 1.26 -16.12
C TYR A 737 -31.21 0.46 -15.47
N GLU A 738 -31.76 -0.54 -16.17
CA GLU A 738 -32.85 -1.42 -15.65
C GLU A 738 -34.02 -0.64 -15.00
N ASN A 739 -34.53 0.40 -15.67
CA ASN A 739 -35.59 1.29 -15.20
C ASN A 739 -35.23 2.14 -13.95
N GLN A 740 -33.94 2.28 -13.64
CA GLN A 740 -33.45 3.12 -12.55
C GLN A 740 -32.62 4.27 -13.12
N VAL A 741 -32.84 5.46 -12.59
CA VAL A 741 -32.05 6.62 -12.95
C VAL A 741 -30.86 6.73 -12.00
N VAL A 742 -29.66 6.61 -12.55
CA VAL A 742 -28.41 6.92 -11.87
C VAL A 742 -28.04 8.36 -12.22
N LYS A 743 -28.13 9.24 -11.24
CA LYS A 743 -27.89 10.67 -11.44
C LYS A 743 -26.49 10.96 -11.93
N ALA A 744 -26.31 12.05 -12.67
CA ALA A 744 -25.00 12.59 -13.01
C ALA A 744 -24.15 12.74 -11.77
N ARG A 745 -22.85 12.39 -11.85
CA ARG A 745 -21.89 12.54 -10.74
C ARG A 745 -22.38 11.89 -9.44
N SER A 746 -22.87 10.63 -9.53
CA SER A 746 -23.39 9.89 -8.37
C SER A 746 -23.06 8.43 -8.36
N ALA A 747 -23.19 7.82 -7.20
CA ALA A 747 -23.20 6.35 -7.04
C ALA A 747 -24.56 5.89 -6.49
N LEU A 748 -25.18 4.93 -7.15
CA LEU A 748 -26.37 4.21 -6.67
C LEU A 748 -25.91 2.90 -6.04
N ILE A 749 -26.12 2.76 -4.74
CA ILE A 749 -25.85 1.53 -3.99
C ILE A 749 -27.17 0.77 -3.84
N ILE A 750 -27.17 -0.51 -4.19
CA ILE A 750 -28.31 -1.43 -4.07
C ILE A 750 -27.90 -2.55 -3.14
N ASP A 751 -28.61 -2.72 -2.03
CA ASP A 751 -28.39 -3.76 -1.03
C ASP A 751 -29.71 -4.52 -0.83
N GLY A 752 -29.92 -5.59 -1.59
CA GLY A 752 -31.19 -6.27 -1.71
C GLY A 752 -32.30 -5.33 -2.20
N LYS A 753 -33.28 -5.04 -1.31
CA LYS A 753 -34.37 -4.09 -1.62
C LYS A 753 -34.05 -2.63 -1.29
N ASN A 754 -32.98 -2.38 -0.54
CA ASN A 754 -32.61 -1.04 -0.13
C ASN A 754 -31.79 -0.35 -1.22
N LYS A 755 -32.07 0.93 -1.44
CA LYS A 755 -31.36 1.75 -2.41
C LYS A 755 -30.92 3.05 -1.75
N GLN A 756 -29.67 3.41 -1.98
CA GLN A 756 -29.09 4.64 -1.48
C GLN A 756 -28.30 5.32 -2.60
N THR A 757 -28.51 6.61 -2.78
CA THR A 757 -27.74 7.42 -3.75
C THR A 757 -26.78 8.34 -3.00
N PHE A 758 -25.51 8.31 -3.41
CA PHE A 758 -24.51 9.29 -3.02
C PHE A 758 -24.30 10.26 -4.17
N LEU A 759 -24.43 11.55 -3.92
CA LEU A 759 -24.12 12.62 -4.88
C LEU A 759 -22.70 13.11 -4.60
N ALA A 760 -21.81 13.02 -5.57
CA ALA A 760 -20.45 13.53 -5.43
C ALA A 760 -20.48 15.06 -5.21
N PRO A 761 -19.58 15.61 -4.39
CA PRO A 761 -19.47 17.06 -4.24
C PRO A 761 -19.15 17.71 -5.58
N ALA A 762 -19.60 18.94 -5.76
CA ALA A 762 -19.27 19.74 -6.93
C ALA A 762 -17.75 19.93 -7.04
N GLN A 763 -17.25 19.95 -8.27
CA GLN A 763 -15.82 20.14 -8.58
C GLN A 763 -15.36 21.56 -8.28
#